data_1971934d4a10e73edb649c1a3d142a22
#
_entry.id   1971934d4a10e73edb649c1a3d142a22
#
_cell.length_a   1.000
_cell.length_b   1.000
_cell.length_c   1.000
_cell.angle_alpha   90.00
_cell.angle_beta   90.00
_cell.angle_gamma   90.00
#
_symmetry.space_group_name_H-M   'P 1'
#
loop_
_entity.id
_entity.type
_entity.pdbx_description
1 polymer ?
#
loop_
_entity_poly.entity_id
_entity_poly.type
_entity_poly.pdbx_seq_one_letter_code
_entity_poly.pdbx_strand_id
1 'polypeptide(L)'
;MSKSHHSSKHAAPAKTASAPSTPAATPATSAPPPYRPLRWAFPFTPAGQDDPTNPMTYMKALAVAEDGFYPLGANGMWHGGIHFDQNTAAQLKQGDGIRVIADGEVVAYRLDSKYPEQDYQDDRHALYSTGFVLVRHRLQLPPPPPPDPPKTDTTKNSATQPATSSKSTATSASVPTAASAPAPASAAGTNKPAPGEVLTFFSLYMHTMDHNSYQSAAEQAKVAQVDPSKLNMNPMPYWEGDRYYRVGDKAKDPQEVPRPKVPVPSNRDVLGEFIESDFKKVPEPVANTKDSPPPQPPLTGLRIRDLPNGKIIGILPRGSELTVVTDDKTKANPGWVKINTIKSGTPASAVVGQPVSQHAPYGYVYEKELDIIVDPKPLDTVVVLKEPYPVKAGNVIGQLGHYLRYPDAKLLPPKPTRPLLHLEVFAGPEFEAFVKKSQARAKERPPEKTFLEISPGALLVTNLPEPDQKLQPGTKLVAVAPAGKGKWVKVQPKTAAPVHGGRHAKPVFNDAGPPVWVESDFANTTATAIVPGWKDFPLSLSNAKGPGADFRNVFRRVDLEKNGDANVAKDDKGRRWYYVTIGTKDGSTRAGWVCEQNPPLVRMCGPWDWPGFELVDNSSIKPVDMFKRYIHVAEQFLADEDKTEFETSAATVNASPLISKLEKAIDANHDGKVTAQELKHAQETQWTAEALSHLVVRCESEWGGGLGKWEALSPLMKKLLWLWKAEIERIGKLQWWEQVVEKKVDGFPSEPNPWHFHPIGLIGNFINSGIGDPTRILRLSEQDVEDLIKVTATEVAISLNDENLANQAGAVVDTIINRVMSGVKNWSTFRGVINDRWQFSDINAPRAGAYGSVQNVPESRVPARVRAMVIAHLQDRANGGPSLVGNNLSYANPYALDEATDATKAWVEDVVHQASITGYRYGSGRAVHVHGTTEGLMPFRPEPFTIVIPESYNQ
;
A
#
# COMPACT_ATOMS: atom_id res chain seq x y z
N MET A 1 -45.02 33.10 56.80
CA MET A 1 -44.41 34.08 57.70
C MET A 1 -43.15 34.53 56.98
N SER A 2 -43.18 35.57 56.28
CA SER A 2 -43.11 36.97 56.65
C SER A 2 -41.68 37.45 56.83
N LYS A 3 -41.34 38.36 55.91
CA LYS A 3 -40.69 39.67 55.96
C LYS A 3 -39.15 39.64 55.73
N SER A 4 -38.59 40.51 55.07
CA SER A 4 -38.80 41.72 54.22
C SER A 4 -37.56 42.60 54.31
N HIS A 5 -37.21 43.23 53.16
CA HIS A 5 -36.53 44.53 52.96
C HIS A 5 -35.15 44.80 53.56
N HIS A 6 -34.15 45.25 52.67
CA HIS A 6 -34.05 46.68 52.40
C HIS A 6 -33.13 46.98 51.23
N SER A 7 -33.56 47.94 50.46
CA SER A 7 -32.98 48.70 49.40
C SER A 7 -31.91 49.68 49.90
N SER A 8 -30.83 49.95 49.11
CA SER A 8 -30.32 51.34 49.06
C SER A 8 -29.66 51.58 47.67
N LYS A 9 -30.17 52.65 47.05
CA LYS A 9 -29.59 53.29 45.85
C LYS A 9 -28.36 54.07 46.24
N HIS A 10 -27.35 54.15 45.26
CA HIS A 10 -26.78 55.41 44.89
C HIS A 10 -25.90 55.30 43.58
N ALA A 11 -26.30 56.14 42.62
CA ALA A 11 -25.56 57.12 41.85
C ALA A 11 -24.46 56.58 40.87
N ALA A 12 -24.77 56.85 39.60
CA ALA A 12 -23.77 56.82 38.49
C ALA A 12 -22.88 58.07 38.52
N PRO A 13 -21.66 57.98 37.97
CA PRO A 13 -21.20 59.09 37.13
C PRO A 13 -20.61 58.63 35.75
N ALA A 14 -20.96 59.53 34.80
CA ALA A 14 -20.22 60.07 33.67
C ALA A 14 -19.55 59.09 32.64
N LYS A 15 -20.03 59.22 31.42
CA LYS A 15 -19.50 58.81 30.14
C LYS A 15 -18.07 59.35 29.92
N THR A 16 -17.14 58.42 29.61
CA THR A 16 -15.92 58.75 28.87
C THR A 16 -15.99 58.03 27.51
N ALA A 17 -15.65 58.76 26.45
CA ALA A 17 -15.72 58.35 25.09
C ALA A 17 -14.72 57.20 24.80
N SER A 18 -15.23 56.09 24.19
CA SER A 18 -14.42 55.01 23.68
C SER A 18 -13.88 55.31 22.27
N ALA A 19 -12.61 55.10 22.10
CA ALA A 19 -11.91 55.11 20.81
C ALA A 19 -12.44 53.97 19.87
N PRO A 20 -12.34 54.12 18.57
CA PRO A 20 -12.86 53.12 17.62
C PRO A 20 -12.08 51.78 17.72
N SER A 21 -12.80 50.73 17.95
CA SER A 21 -12.26 49.36 17.91
C SER A 21 -11.93 48.95 16.49
N THR A 22 -10.68 48.55 16.28
CA THR A 22 -10.20 47.87 15.08
C THR A 22 -11.02 46.61 14.84
N PRO A 23 -11.48 46.31 13.60
CA PRO A 23 -12.18 45.06 13.31
C PRO A 23 -11.29 43.88 13.62
N ALA A 24 -11.81 42.91 14.38
CA ALA A 24 -11.16 41.64 14.62
C ALA A 24 -10.90 40.93 13.27
N ALA A 25 -9.67 40.53 13.06
CA ALA A 25 -9.29 39.72 11.90
C ALA A 25 -10.11 38.44 11.89
N THR A 26 -10.84 38.23 10.82
CA THR A 26 -11.55 36.98 10.49
C THR A 26 -10.56 35.83 10.55
N PRO A 27 -10.84 34.70 11.23
CA PRO A 27 -9.93 33.56 11.19
C PRO A 27 -9.74 33.10 9.74
N ALA A 28 -8.48 32.98 9.34
CA ALA A 28 -8.12 32.45 8.03
C ALA A 28 -8.75 31.07 7.90
N THR A 29 -9.67 30.91 6.94
CA THR A 29 -10.23 29.62 6.53
C THR A 29 -9.07 28.72 6.14
N SER A 30 -8.79 27.66 6.91
CA SER A 30 -7.82 26.64 6.57
C SER A 30 -8.20 26.02 5.23
N ALA A 31 -7.25 25.93 4.30
CA ALA A 31 -7.43 25.24 3.04
C ALA A 31 -7.96 23.80 3.30
N PRO A 32 -8.85 23.26 2.44
CA PRO A 32 -9.33 21.91 2.57
C PRO A 32 -8.14 20.93 2.62
N PRO A 33 -8.20 19.88 3.43
CA PRO A 33 -7.12 18.90 3.48
C PRO A 33 -6.89 18.34 2.09
N PRO A 34 -5.62 18.17 1.67
CA PRO A 34 -5.31 17.63 0.35
C PRO A 34 -5.90 16.24 0.19
N TYR A 35 -6.40 15.92 -1.01
CA TYR A 35 -6.82 14.57 -1.37
C TYR A 35 -5.71 13.57 -1.02
N ARG A 36 -6.09 12.46 -0.39
CA ARG A 36 -5.17 11.36 -0.10
C ARG A 36 -5.75 10.08 -0.68
N PRO A 37 -5.02 9.40 -1.57
CA PRO A 37 -5.46 8.10 -2.07
C PRO A 37 -5.54 7.10 -0.92
N LEU A 38 -6.54 6.22 -0.97
CA LEU A 38 -6.69 5.14 -0.02
C LEU A 38 -5.58 4.11 -0.26
N ARG A 39 -4.82 3.76 0.79
CA ARG A 39 -3.84 2.70 0.70
C ARG A 39 -4.50 1.35 0.86
N TRP A 40 -3.96 0.34 0.19
CA TRP A 40 -4.48 -1.01 0.16
C TRP A 40 -3.42 -2.04 0.54
N ALA A 41 -3.86 -3.16 1.09
CA ALA A 41 -3.02 -4.31 1.39
C ALA A 41 -3.83 -5.59 1.27
N PHE A 42 -3.21 -6.72 0.99
CA PHE A 42 -3.87 -8.02 1.10
C PHE A 42 -3.91 -8.47 2.57
N PRO A 43 -4.90 -9.32 2.96
CA PRO A 43 -5.11 -9.73 4.36
C PRO A 43 -3.95 -10.53 4.94
N PHE A 44 -3.13 -11.16 4.10
CA PHE A 44 -1.92 -11.89 4.47
C PHE A 44 -0.79 -11.56 3.51
N THR A 45 0.45 -11.92 3.87
CA THR A 45 1.60 -11.87 2.96
C THR A 45 1.88 -13.26 2.39
N PRO A 46 2.43 -13.36 1.17
CA PRO A 46 2.87 -14.65 0.61
C PRO A 46 3.90 -15.33 1.50
N ALA A 47 3.86 -16.65 1.57
CA ALA A 47 4.87 -17.43 2.30
C ALA A 47 6.21 -17.51 1.55
N GLY A 48 6.18 -17.45 0.22
CA GLY A 48 7.34 -17.49 -0.67
C GLY A 48 7.81 -16.12 -1.16
N GLN A 49 8.46 -16.12 -2.30
CA GLN A 49 9.00 -14.93 -2.99
C GLN A 49 8.01 -14.34 -4.01
N ASP A 50 6.75 -14.76 -3.98
CA ASP A 50 5.73 -14.26 -4.88
C ASP A 50 5.48 -12.76 -4.69
N ASP A 51 5.10 -12.09 -5.78
CA ASP A 51 4.76 -10.67 -5.75
C ASP A 51 3.57 -10.41 -4.80
N PRO A 52 3.78 -9.72 -3.67
CA PRO A 52 2.73 -9.46 -2.70
C PRO A 52 1.64 -8.51 -3.20
N THR A 53 1.84 -7.89 -4.37
CA THR A 53 0.85 -6.99 -5.01
C THR A 53 0.08 -7.68 -6.14
N ASN A 54 0.42 -8.93 -6.48
CA ASN A 54 -0.26 -9.68 -7.55
C ASN A 54 -1.51 -10.39 -7.03
N PRO A 55 -2.72 -10.03 -7.49
CA PRO A 55 -3.96 -10.70 -7.11
C PRO A 55 -3.94 -12.22 -7.35
N MET A 56 -3.27 -12.67 -8.42
CA MET A 56 -3.20 -14.10 -8.77
C MET A 56 -2.47 -14.95 -7.74
N THR A 57 -1.54 -14.39 -6.96
CA THR A 57 -0.92 -15.07 -5.82
C THR A 57 -1.97 -15.51 -4.80
N TYR A 58 -2.94 -14.65 -4.53
CA TYR A 58 -4.03 -14.91 -3.58
C TYR A 58 -5.14 -15.75 -4.16
N MET A 59 -5.49 -15.56 -5.44
CA MET A 59 -6.49 -16.40 -6.12
C MET A 59 -6.05 -17.86 -6.16
N LYS A 60 -4.78 -18.13 -6.48
CA LYS A 60 -4.22 -19.49 -6.45
C LYS A 60 -4.22 -20.10 -5.04
N ALA A 61 -3.97 -19.28 -4.01
CA ALA A 61 -4.08 -19.73 -2.63
C ALA A 61 -5.52 -20.09 -2.26
N LEU A 62 -6.51 -19.33 -2.72
CA LEU A 62 -7.93 -19.61 -2.51
C LEU A 62 -8.42 -20.84 -3.29
N ALA A 63 -7.79 -21.18 -4.42
CA ALA A 63 -8.11 -22.36 -5.20
C ALA A 63 -7.94 -23.68 -4.43
N VAL A 64 -7.12 -23.71 -3.37
CA VAL A 64 -6.95 -24.89 -2.51
C VAL A 64 -7.78 -24.84 -1.22
N ALA A 65 -8.55 -23.76 -0.99
CA ALA A 65 -9.46 -23.66 0.15
C ALA A 65 -10.49 -24.80 0.16
N GLU A 66 -10.95 -25.17 1.35
CA GLU A 66 -11.90 -26.25 1.51
C GLU A 66 -13.31 -25.84 1.05
N ASP A 67 -13.71 -24.63 1.41
CA ASP A 67 -15.04 -24.05 1.13
C ASP A 67 -14.98 -22.51 1.10
N GLY A 68 -16.15 -21.84 1.11
CA GLY A 68 -16.20 -20.38 1.20
C GLY A 68 -15.77 -19.66 -0.07
N PHE A 69 -16.17 -20.17 -1.23
CA PHE A 69 -15.94 -19.54 -2.53
C PHE A 69 -16.96 -18.42 -2.77
N TYR A 70 -16.50 -17.30 -3.32
CA TYR A 70 -17.37 -16.23 -3.79
C TYR A 70 -17.74 -16.47 -5.27
N PRO A 71 -18.94 -16.18 -5.73
CA PRO A 71 -20.11 -15.70 -4.99
C PRO A 71 -21.04 -16.83 -4.49
N LEU A 72 -20.65 -18.09 -4.64
CA LEU A 72 -21.39 -19.27 -4.17
C LEU A 72 -20.47 -20.12 -3.30
N GLY A 73 -20.94 -20.46 -2.10
CA GLY A 73 -20.23 -21.40 -1.25
C GLY A 73 -20.22 -22.82 -1.80
N ALA A 74 -19.43 -23.71 -1.20
CA ALA A 74 -19.36 -25.12 -1.58
C ALA A 74 -20.71 -25.85 -1.47
N ASN A 75 -21.64 -25.33 -0.68
CA ASN A 75 -23.01 -25.80 -0.53
C ASN A 75 -23.98 -25.19 -1.56
N GLY A 76 -23.48 -24.50 -2.59
CA GLY A 76 -24.28 -23.87 -3.63
C GLY A 76 -25.15 -22.69 -3.19
N MET A 77 -25.05 -22.31 -1.91
CA MET A 77 -25.73 -21.14 -1.36
C MET A 77 -24.95 -19.87 -1.70
N TRP A 78 -25.63 -18.73 -1.67
CA TRP A 78 -25.00 -17.44 -1.75
C TRP A 78 -23.92 -17.28 -0.66
N HIS A 79 -22.78 -16.72 -0.99
CA HIS A 79 -21.68 -16.48 -0.08
C HIS A 79 -21.00 -15.15 -0.41
N GLY A 80 -21.09 -14.16 0.53
CA GLY A 80 -20.66 -12.77 0.32
C GLY A 80 -19.16 -12.53 0.43
N GLY A 81 -18.39 -13.52 0.88
CA GLY A 81 -16.97 -13.40 1.15
C GLY A 81 -16.12 -14.53 0.59
N ILE A 82 -14.93 -14.66 1.16
CA ILE A 82 -13.96 -15.73 0.85
C ILE A 82 -13.39 -16.31 2.15
N HIS A 83 -13.00 -17.58 2.12
CA HIS A 83 -12.40 -18.26 3.26
C HIS A 83 -10.87 -18.42 3.11
N PHE A 84 -10.17 -18.12 4.19
CA PHE A 84 -8.77 -18.52 4.41
C PHE A 84 -8.75 -19.55 5.52
N ASP A 85 -8.26 -20.73 5.19
CA ASP A 85 -8.26 -21.90 6.06
C ASP A 85 -6.85 -22.52 6.20
N GLN A 86 -6.77 -23.73 6.75
CA GLN A 86 -5.51 -24.44 6.92
C GLN A 86 -4.82 -24.74 5.58
N ASN A 87 -5.58 -24.97 4.48
CA ASN A 87 -5.01 -25.29 3.19
C ASN A 87 -4.35 -24.06 2.55
N THR A 88 -4.96 -22.89 2.72
CA THR A 88 -4.40 -21.62 2.22
C THR A 88 -3.15 -21.18 3.00
N ALA A 89 -2.96 -21.66 4.24
CA ALA A 89 -1.80 -21.36 5.08
C ALA A 89 -0.46 -21.86 4.51
N ALA A 90 -0.49 -22.83 3.60
CA ALA A 90 0.72 -23.30 2.91
C ALA A 90 1.33 -22.24 1.98
N GLN A 91 0.51 -21.33 1.45
CA GLN A 91 0.91 -20.29 0.51
C GLN A 91 0.91 -18.89 1.13
N LEU A 92 0.26 -18.70 2.28
CA LEU A 92 0.07 -17.41 2.93
C LEU A 92 0.49 -17.46 4.40
N LYS A 93 1.17 -16.41 4.88
CA LYS A 93 1.64 -16.30 6.28
C LYS A 93 0.49 -15.92 7.22
N GLN A 94 -0.44 -16.84 7.44
CA GLN A 94 -1.62 -16.60 8.28
C GLN A 94 -1.26 -16.46 9.78
N GLY A 95 -0.15 -17.08 10.22
CA GLY A 95 0.34 -16.95 11.60
C GLY A 95 0.81 -15.55 11.98
N ASP A 96 1.08 -14.67 11.00
CA ASP A 96 1.45 -13.28 11.25
C ASP A 96 0.25 -12.40 11.65
N GLY A 97 -0.97 -12.95 11.63
CA GLY A 97 -2.22 -12.27 11.94
C GLY A 97 -2.96 -11.71 10.74
N ILE A 98 -4.22 -11.36 10.97
CA ILE A 98 -5.14 -10.81 9.97
C ILE A 98 -4.82 -9.34 9.77
N ARG A 99 -4.57 -8.94 8.53
CA ARG A 99 -4.24 -7.55 8.19
C ARG A 99 -5.43 -6.83 7.57
N VAL A 100 -5.61 -5.56 7.98
CA VAL A 100 -6.64 -4.71 7.39
C VAL A 100 -6.34 -4.44 5.91
N ILE A 101 -7.39 -4.52 5.08
CA ILE A 101 -7.23 -4.45 3.60
C ILE A 101 -7.04 -3.04 3.05
N ALA A 102 -7.48 -2.02 3.76
CA ALA A 102 -7.34 -0.62 3.34
C ALA A 102 -7.29 0.31 4.56
N ASP A 103 -6.77 1.53 4.41
CA ASP A 103 -6.88 2.55 5.46
C ASP A 103 -8.35 2.73 5.86
N GLY A 104 -8.62 2.83 7.16
CA GLY A 104 -10.00 2.89 7.64
C GLY A 104 -10.09 3.04 9.15
N GLU A 105 -11.22 2.66 9.69
CA GLU A 105 -11.55 2.78 11.11
C GLU A 105 -12.29 1.53 11.56
N VAL A 106 -11.82 0.86 12.62
CA VAL A 106 -12.60 -0.17 13.29
C VAL A 106 -13.83 0.51 13.91
N VAL A 107 -15.02 0.06 13.54
CA VAL A 107 -16.30 0.64 14.02
C VAL A 107 -17.06 -0.29 14.96
N ALA A 108 -16.89 -1.60 14.78
CA ALA A 108 -17.48 -2.60 15.66
C ALA A 108 -16.63 -3.85 15.72
N TYR A 109 -16.79 -4.61 16.79
CA TYR A 109 -16.18 -5.92 16.95
C TYR A 109 -16.99 -6.78 17.93
N ARG A 110 -16.74 -8.09 17.90
CA ARG A 110 -17.11 -9.02 18.94
C ARG A 110 -15.89 -9.85 19.30
N LEU A 111 -15.63 -9.99 20.58
CA LEU A 111 -14.56 -10.84 21.12
C LEU A 111 -15.20 -11.87 22.05
N ASP A 112 -15.12 -13.13 21.65
CA ASP A 112 -15.57 -14.23 22.49
C ASP A 112 -14.63 -14.39 23.70
N SER A 113 -15.20 -14.61 24.88
CA SER A 113 -14.40 -14.95 26.08
C SER A 113 -13.68 -16.28 25.88
N LYS A 114 -14.40 -17.28 25.38
CA LYS A 114 -13.95 -18.58 24.87
C LYS A 114 -14.81 -18.96 23.68
N TYR A 115 -14.32 -19.83 22.81
CA TYR A 115 -15.12 -20.34 21.70
C TYR A 115 -16.44 -20.94 22.19
N PRO A 116 -17.60 -20.52 21.68
CA PRO A 116 -18.85 -21.22 21.91
C PRO A 116 -18.78 -22.68 21.47
N GLU A 117 -19.50 -23.52 22.18
CA GLU A 117 -19.66 -24.93 21.85
C GLU A 117 -21.04 -25.18 21.24
N GLN A 118 -21.08 -26.05 20.24
CA GLN A 118 -22.28 -26.61 19.67
C GLN A 118 -22.34 -28.09 20.01
N ASP A 119 -23.38 -28.48 20.73
CA ASP A 119 -23.67 -29.87 21.08
C ASP A 119 -24.66 -30.44 20.04
N TYR A 120 -24.38 -31.63 19.56
CA TYR A 120 -25.24 -32.36 18.64
C TYR A 120 -25.95 -33.55 19.33
N GLN A 121 -27.07 -33.94 18.81
CA GLN A 121 -27.88 -35.03 19.42
C GLN A 121 -27.21 -36.40 19.43
N ASP A 122 -26.14 -36.59 18.69
CA ASP A 122 -25.35 -37.80 18.62
C ASP A 122 -24.08 -37.73 19.52
N ASP A 123 -24.12 -36.90 20.59
CA ASP A 123 -23.06 -36.69 21.57
C ASP A 123 -21.73 -36.14 20.95
N ARG A 124 -21.78 -35.56 19.78
CA ARG A 124 -20.65 -34.82 19.20
C ARG A 124 -20.67 -33.36 19.62
N HIS A 125 -19.47 -32.81 19.71
CA HIS A 125 -19.27 -31.41 20.12
C HIS A 125 -18.35 -30.70 19.10
N ALA A 126 -18.67 -29.46 18.80
CA ALA A 126 -17.86 -28.59 17.95
C ALA A 126 -17.64 -27.23 18.61
N LEU A 127 -16.45 -26.69 18.50
CA LEU A 127 -16.17 -25.29 18.86
C LEU A 127 -16.26 -24.41 17.61
N TYR A 128 -16.69 -23.16 17.80
CA TYR A 128 -16.66 -22.20 16.70
C TYR A 128 -16.52 -20.78 17.22
N SER A 129 -15.85 -19.91 16.46
CA SER A 129 -15.75 -18.51 16.76
C SER A 129 -16.97 -17.75 16.25
N THR A 130 -17.53 -16.87 17.10
CA THR A 130 -18.49 -15.84 16.71
C THR A 130 -17.84 -14.45 16.69
N GLY A 131 -16.54 -14.38 16.99
CA GLY A 131 -15.77 -13.15 16.98
C GLY A 131 -15.66 -12.53 15.61
N PHE A 132 -15.71 -11.20 15.53
CA PHE A 132 -15.50 -10.46 14.30
C PHE A 132 -14.91 -9.07 14.53
N VAL A 133 -14.38 -8.50 13.45
CA VAL A 133 -13.98 -7.09 13.36
C VAL A 133 -14.62 -6.48 12.12
N LEU A 134 -15.26 -5.33 12.28
CA LEU A 134 -15.86 -4.55 11.20
C LEU A 134 -15.08 -3.24 11.03
N VAL A 135 -14.53 -3.03 9.84
CA VAL A 135 -13.75 -1.83 9.49
C VAL A 135 -14.50 -1.04 8.43
N ARG A 136 -14.67 0.25 8.67
CA ARG A 136 -15.23 1.22 7.74
C ARG A 136 -14.11 1.85 6.93
N HIS A 137 -14.29 1.96 5.63
CA HIS A 137 -13.38 2.60 4.69
C HIS A 137 -14.08 3.72 3.91
N ARG A 138 -13.32 4.71 3.43
CA ARG A 138 -13.84 5.80 2.59
C ARG A 138 -12.98 5.95 1.34
N LEU A 139 -13.52 5.51 0.21
CA LEU A 139 -12.90 5.63 -1.11
C LEU A 139 -13.34 6.94 -1.75
N GLN A 140 -12.47 7.94 -1.78
CA GLN A 140 -12.73 9.25 -2.34
C GLN A 140 -12.29 9.31 -3.80
N LEU A 141 -13.13 9.88 -4.68
CA LEU A 141 -12.74 10.17 -6.06
C LEU A 141 -11.61 11.19 -6.09
N PRO A 142 -10.65 11.05 -7.02
CA PRO A 142 -9.64 12.06 -7.21
C PRO A 142 -10.29 13.40 -7.67
N PRO A 143 -9.71 14.55 -7.32
CA PRO A 143 -10.23 15.85 -7.71
C PRO A 143 -10.32 15.98 -9.23
N PRO A 144 -11.25 16.79 -9.79
CA PRO A 144 -11.27 17.06 -11.22
C PRO A 144 -9.95 17.70 -11.65
N PRO A 145 -9.55 17.52 -12.94
CA PRO A 145 -8.38 18.21 -13.46
C PRO A 145 -8.57 19.73 -13.35
N PRO A 146 -7.47 20.48 -13.14
CA PRO A 146 -7.55 21.93 -13.19
C PRO A 146 -8.09 22.37 -14.56
N PRO A 147 -8.90 23.44 -14.65
CA PRO A 147 -9.37 23.95 -15.92
C PRO A 147 -8.17 24.33 -16.78
N ASP A 148 -8.25 24.03 -18.08
CA ASP A 148 -7.22 24.44 -19.04
C ASP A 148 -6.98 25.97 -18.93
N PRO A 149 -5.74 26.44 -18.95
CA PRO A 149 -5.46 27.85 -18.97
C PRO A 149 -6.14 28.45 -20.22
N PRO A 150 -6.76 29.64 -20.13
CA PRO A 150 -7.43 30.26 -21.27
C PRO A 150 -6.45 30.37 -22.44
N LYS A 151 -6.79 29.75 -23.56
CA LYS A 151 -5.99 29.85 -24.79
C LYS A 151 -5.94 31.32 -25.15
N THR A 152 -4.78 31.96 -25.00
CA THR A 152 -4.50 33.28 -25.53
C THR A 152 -4.42 33.12 -27.05
N ASP A 153 -5.46 33.54 -27.73
CA ASP A 153 -5.44 33.69 -29.18
C ASP A 153 -4.37 34.74 -29.56
N THR A 154 -3.19 34.27 -29.89
CA THR A 154 -2.17 35.08 -30.56
C THR A 154 -2.49 35.13 -32.05
N THR A 155 -3.52 35.92 -32.43
CA THR A 155 -3.68 36.39 -33.79
C THR A 155 -2.62 37.46 -34.04
N LYS A 156 -1.64 37.12 -34.86
CA LYS A 156 -0.68 38.08 -35.43
C LYS A 156 -1.41 39.19 -36.15
N ASN A 157 -1.42 40.41 -35.60
CA ASN A 157 -1.68 41.59 -36.38
C ASN A 157 -0.39 42.25 -36.82
N SER A 158 -0.08 42.10 -38.10
CA SER A 158 0.89 42.94 -38.82
C SER A 158 0.33 44.32 -39.02
N ALA A 159 1.10 45.30 -38.70
CA ALA A 159 0.87 46.72 -38.80
C ALA A 159 0.59 47.24 -40.24
N THR A 160 -0.31 48.17 -40.38
CA THR A 160 -0.10 49.43 -41.17
C THR A 160 -1.14 50.44 -40.76
N GLN A 161 -0.71 51.60 -40.27
CA GLN A 161 -1.50 52.87 -40.24
C GLN A 161 -1.45 53.50 -41.62
N PRO A 162 -2.42 54.41 -42.00
CA PRO A 162 -2.45 55.75 -41.42
C PRO A 162 -3.82 56.37 -41.20
N ALA A 163 -3.79 57.50 -40.50
CA ALA A 163 -4.85 58.35 -40.01
C ALA A 163 -5.73 59.02 -41.07
N THR A 164 -6.97 59.30 -40.73
CA THR A 164 -7.56 60.70 -40.85
C THR A 164 -8.94 60.77 -40.19
N SER A 165 -9.18 61.95 -39.65
CA SER A 165 -10.29 62.51 -38.87
C SER A 165 -11.67 62.51 -39.55
N SER A 166 -12.79 62.48 -38.81
CA SER A 166 -13.73 63.58 -38.60
C SER A 166 -15.09 63.15 -37.98
N LYS A 167 -15.42 63.87 -36.94
CA LYS A 167 -16.69 64.45 -36.45
C LYS A 167 -18.05 63.83 -36.72
N SER A 168 -18.73 63.68 -35.56
CA SER A 168 -20.12 64.10 -35.18
C SER A 168 -21.30 63.44 -35.87
N THR A 169 -22.26 62.95 -35.13
CA THR A 169 -23.37 63.69 -34.45
C THR A 169 -24.24 62.66 -33.66
N ALA A 170 -24.77 63.16 -32.55
CA ALA A 170 -25.70 62.51 -31.73
C ALA A 170 -27.11 62.39 -32.30
N THR A 171 -27.79 61.30 -31.97
CA THR A 171 -29.25 61.37 -31.73
C THR A 171 -29.64 60.22 -30.73
N SER A 172 -30.33 60.71 -29.76
CA SER A 172 -30.92 59.93 -28.65
C SER A 172 -32.14 59.12 -29.09
N ALA A 173 -32.31 57.93 -28.64
CA ALA A 173 -33.61 57.29 -28.47
C ALA A 173 -33.52 56.24 -27.32
N SER A 174 -34.49 56.37 -26.49
CA SER A 174 -34.87 55.82 -25.23
C SER A 174 -34.80 54.32 -25.05
N VAL A 175 -34.46 53.94 -23.77
CA VAL A 175 -34.46 52.67 -23.01
C VAL A 175 -35.81 51.94 -23.11
N PRO A 176 -35.78 50.61 -23.02
CA PRO A 176 -36.42 50.02 -21.86
C PRO A 176 -35.49 49.12 -21.06
N THR A 177 -35.62 49.27 -19.76
CA THR A 177 -35.05 48.54 -18.65
C THR A 177 -35.25 47.03 -18.76
N ALA A 178 -34.16 46.26 -18.85
CA ALA A 178 -34.16 44.82 -18.60
C ALA A 178 -33.49 44.58 -17.25
N ALA A 179 -34.17 43.82 -16.42
CA ALA A 179 -33.78 43.48 -15.08
C ALA A 179 -32.43 42.79 -15.01
N SER A 180 -31.56 43.24 -14.13
CA SER A 180 -30.31 42.62 -13.77
C SER A 180 -30.59 41.26 -13.17
N ALA A 181 -30.09 40.20 -13.80
CA ALA A 181 -29.93 38.90 -13.17
C ALA A 181 -28.91 39.02 -12.00
N PRO A 182 -29.18 38.42 -10.86
CA PRO A 182 -28.22 38.41 -9.76
C PRO A 182 -26.97 37.64 -10.15
N ALA A 183 -25.79 38.20 -9.89
CA ALA A 183 -24.52 37.52 -9.96
C ALA A 183 -24.55 36.23 -9.15
N PRO A 184 -23.93 35.13 -9.60
CA PRO A 184 -23.88 33.93 -8.82
C PRO A 184 -23.10 34.23 -7.54
N ALA A 185 -23.78 34.08 -6.41
CA ALA A 185 -23.15 34.11 -5.10
C ALA A 185 -22.05 33.04 -5.07
N SER A 186 -20.80 33.45 -4.82
CA SER A 186 -19.74 32.56 -4.52
C SER A 186 -20.12 31.79 -3.25
N ALA A 187 -20.53 30.54 -3.43
CA ALA A 187 -20.75 29.62 -2.33
C ALA A 187 -19.42 29.44 -1.60
N ALA A 188 -19.31 29.99 -0.41
CA ALA A 188 -18.30 29.62 0.56
C ALA A 188 -18.46 28.13 0.85
N GLY A 189 -17.61 27.31 0.20
CA GLY A 189 -17.68 25.85 0.28
C GLY A 189 -17.36 25.38 1.67
N THR A 190 -18.32 24.69 2.26
CA THR A 190 -18.09 23.80 3.38
C THR A 190 -17.09 22.74 2.97
N ASN A 191 -16.07 22.48 3.78
CA ASN A 191 -14.95 21.51 3.57
C ASN A 191 -15.38 20.03 3.48
N LYS A 192 -16.59 19.74 3.03
CA LYS A 192 -17.11 18.38 2.84
C LYS A 192 -17.09 18.05 1.34
N PRO A 193 -16.55 16.87 0.95
CA PRO A 193 -16.62 16.42 -0.44
C PRO A 193 -18.05 16.50 -0.97
N ALA A 194 -18.20 16.78 -2.26
CA ALA A 194 -19.52 16.83 -2.87
C ALA A 194 -20.25 15.49 -2.72
N PRO A 195 -21.58 15.47 -2.57
CA PRO A 195 -22.34 14.24 -2.46
C PRO A 195 -22.00 13.24 -3.59
N GLY A 196 -21.73 11.98 -3.23
CA GLY A 196 -21.37 10.91 -4.17
C GLY A 196 -19.93 10.96 -4.67
N GLU A 197 -19.04 11.75 -4.09
CA GLU A 197 -17.59 11.71 -4.36
C GLU A 197 -16.80 10.81 -3.39
N VAL A 198 -17.46 10.31 -2.36
CA VAL A 198 -16.90 9.35 -1.40
C VAL A 198 -17.82 8.15 -1.33
N LEU A 199 -17.27 6.97 -1.55
CA LEU A 199 -17.91 5.70 -1.26
C LEU A 199 -17.52 5.26 0.14
N THR A 200 -18.50 5.02 1.01
CA THR A 200 -18.28 4.30 2.26
C THR A 200 -18.48 2.82 1.97
N PHE A 201 -17.48 2.01 2.33
CA PHE A 201 -17.57 0.55 2.25
C PHE A 201 -17.00 -0.07 3.51
N PHE A 202 -17.28 -1.34 3.73
CA PHE A 202 -16.90 -2.06 4.93
C PHE A 202 -16.13 -3.33 4.58
N SER A 203 -15.15 -3.67 5.40
CA SER A 203 -14.55 -5.01 5.43
C SER A 203 -14.88 -5.69 6.74
N LEU A 204 -15.38 -6.91 6.65
CA LEU A 204 -15.75 -7.77 7.76
C LEU A 204 -14.78 -8.93 7.85
N TYR A 205 -14.23 -9.14 9.02
CA TYR A 205 -13.31 -10.22 9.35
C TYR A 205 -13.97 -11.11 10.39
N MET A 206 -14.63 -12.20 9.94
CA MET A 206 -15.35 -13.13 10.83
C MET A 206 -14.46 -14.29 11.27
N HIS A 207 -14.87 -14.89 12.39
CA HIS A 207 -14.22 -16.03 13.02
C HIS A 207 -12.85 -15.68 13.57
N THR A 208 -12.72 -14.53 14.25
CA THR A 208 -11.48 -14.13 14.93
C THR A 208 -11.24 -14.93 16.22
N MET A 209 -9.98 -14.97 16.67
CA MET A 209 -9.55 -15.70 17.86
C MET A 209 -10.23 -15.18 19.13
N ASP A 210 -10.59 -16.09 20.05
CA ASP A 210 -11.17 -15.79 21.33
C ASP A 210 -10.14 -15.25 22.34
N HIS A 211 -10.62 -14.59 23.41
CA HIS A 211 -9.77 -13.99 24.43
C HIS A 211 -8.93 -15.02 25.20
N ASN A 212 -9.51 -16.18 25.53
CA ASN A 212 -8.81 -17.23 26.24
C ASN A 212 -7.59 -17.77 25.45
N SER A 213 -7.70 -17.85 24.13
CA SER A 213 -6.58 -18.24 23.27
C SER A 213 -5.47 -17.19 23.23
N TYR A 214 -5.81 -15.88 23.23
CA TYR A 214 -4.80 -14.82 23.41
C TYR A 214 -4.08 -14.92 24.74
N GLN A 215 -4.80 -15.16 25.84
CA GLN A 215 -4.20 -15.35 27.17
C GLN A 215 -3.30 -16.57 27.22
N SER A 216 -3.76 -17.70 26.70
CA SER A 216 -2.99 -18.96 26.66
C SER A 216 -1.69 -18.82 25.86
N ALA A 217 -1.73 -18.13 24.72
CA ALA A 217 -0.53 -17.85 23.93
C ALA A 217 0.46 -16.94 24.68
N ALA A 218 -0.04 -15.92 25.39
CA ALA A 218 0.80 -15.05 26.21
C ALA A 218 1.48 -15.80 27.36
N GLU A 219 0.77 -16.74 28.03
CA GLU A 219 1.35 -17.58 29.09
C GLU A 219 2.39 -18.56 28.52
N GLN A 220 2.13 -19.19 27.38
CA GLN A 220 3.10 -20.06 26.71
C GLN A 220 4.37 -19.29 26.33
N ALA A 221 4.23 -18.06 25.85
CA ALA A 221 5.37 -17.20 25.54
C ALA A 221 6.22 -16.88 26.77
N LYS A 222 5.60 -16.59 27.91
CA LYS A 222 6.30 -16.37 29.18
C LYS A 222 7.11 -17.61 29.60
N VAL A 223 6.51 -18.80 29.52
CA VAL A 223 7.17 -20.06 29.86
C VAL A 223 8.35 -20.33 28.92
N ALA A 224 8.18 -20.07 27.64
CA ALA A 224 9.23 -20.23 26.63
C ALA A 224 10.28 -19.10 26.62
N GLN A 225 10.13 -18.08 27.49
CA GLN A 225 10.95 -16.86 27.51
C GLN A 225 11.01 -16.14 26.17
N VAL A 226 9.96 -16.28 25.37
CA VAL A 226 9.78 -15.54 24.10
C VAL A 226 8.93 -14.31 24.39
N ASP A 227 9.34 -13.17 23.83
CA ASP A 227 8.54 -11.96 23.93
C ASP A 227 7.16 -12.18 23.26
N PRO A 228 6.03 -12.01 23.99
CA PRO A 228 4.70 -12.14 23.40
C PRO A 228 4.46 -11.25 22.18
N SER A 229 5.13 -10.08 22.11
CA SER A 229 5.03 -9.18 20.96
C SER A 229 5.54 -9.79 19.66
N LYS A 230 6.52 -10.70 19.75
CA LYS A 230 7.07 -11.43 18.59
C LYS A 230 6.13 -12.49 18.04
N LEU A 231 5.15 -12.92 18.81
CA LEU A 231 4.11 -13.85 18.39
C LEU A 231 2.91 -13.17 17.73
N ASN A 232 2.91 -11.84 17.58
CA ASN A 232 1.75 -11.06 17.14
C ASN A 232 0.43 -11.34 17.91
N MET A 233 0.56 -11.85 19.13
CA MET A 233 -0.57 -12.25 19.99
C MET A 233 -0.93 -11.19 21.04
N ASN A 234 -0.60 -9.93 20.78
CA ASN A 234 -0.96 -8.83 21.68
C ASN A 234 -2.47 -8.54 21.64
N PRO A 235 -3.05 -8.11 22.77
CA PRO A 235 -4.39 -7.53 22.76
C PRO A 235 -4.53 -6.41 21.74
N MET A 236 -5.66 -6.37 21.04
CA MET A 236 -5.87 -5.36 20.03
C MET A 236 -6.14 -3.98 20.66
N PRO A 237 -5.53 -2.91 20.17
CA PRO A 237 -5.61 -1.58 20.79
C PRO A 237 -7.00 -0.94 20.70
N TYR A 238 -7.87 -1.42 19.80
CA TYR A 238 -9.25 -0.95 19.65
C TYR A 238 -10.25 -1.62 20.61
N TRP A 239 -9.84 -2.67 21.36
CA TRP A 239 -10.74 -3.27 22.34
C TRP A 239 -11.08 -2.28 23.45
N GLU A 240 -12.35 -2.19 23.81
CA GLU A 240 -12.79 -1.48 25.01
C GLU A 240 -12.46 -2.29 26.25
N GLY A 241 -12.15 -1.61 27.37
CA GLY A 241 -11.82 -2.25 28.65
C GLY A 241 -10.79 -1.46 29.45
N ASP A 242 -10.34 -2.07 30.52
CA ASP A 242 -9.32 -1.47 31.39
C ASP A 242 -7.97 -1.47 30.70
N ARG A 243 -7.37 -0.29 30.60
CA ARG A 243 -6.10 -0.12 29.93
C ARG A 243 -4.96 -0.04 30.94
N TYR A 244 -3.89 -0.77 30.64
CA TYR A 244 -2.60 -0.64 31.32
C TYR A 244 -1.46 -0.70 30.27
N TYR A 245 -0.25 -0.50 30.72
CA TYR A 245 0.89 -0.39 29.83
C TYR A 245 1.94 -1.40 30.19
N ARG A 246 2.68 -1.91 29.18
CA ARG A 246 3.83 -2.79 29.32
C ARG A 246 5.07 -2.10 28.72
N VAL A 247 6.20 -2.25 29.40
CA VAL A 247 7.50 -1.87 28.89
C VAL A 247 7.95 -2.91 27.87
N GLY A 248 7.80 -2.59 26.58
CA GLY A 248 8.10 -3.48 25.45
C GLY A 248 9.50 -3.28 24.86
N ASP A 249 9.70 -3.80 23.63
CA ASP A 249 10.99 -3.76 22.94
C ASP A 249 11.43 -2.37 22.49
N LYS A 250 10.51 -1.39 22.43
CA LYS A 250 10.82 0.00 22.14
C LYS A 250 11.69 0.64 23.24
N ALA A 251 11.56 0.17 24.48
CA ALA A 251 12.33 0.63 25.62
C ALA A 251 13.74 0.01 25.57
N LYS A 252 14.69 0.75 25.04
CA LYS A 252 16.08 0.29 24.82
C LYS A 252 17.10 1.00 25.72
N ASP A 253 16.65 1.73 26.71
CA ASP A 253 17.53 2.44 27.63
C ASP A 253 18.36 1.48 28.46
N PRO A 254 19.69 1.52 28.40
CA PRO A 254 20.55 0.71 29.25
C PRO A 254 20.70 1.37 30.62
N GLN A 255 20.93 0.55 31.65
CA GLN A 255 21.40 0.97 32.94
C GLN A 255 22.85 1.50 32.82
N GLU A 256 23.16 2.66 33.41
CA GLU A 256 24.49 3.23 33.34
C GLU A 256 25.49 2.43 34.21
N VAL A 257 26.62 2.07 33.63
CA VAL A 257 27.71 1.45 34.35
C VAL A 257 28.63 2.57 34.87
N PRO A 258 28.93 2.63 36.19
CA PRO A 258 29.84 3.66 36.73
C PRO A 258 31.20 3.55 36.05
N ARG A 259 31.66 4.63 35.45
CA ARG A 259 33.04 4.68 34.97
C ARG A 259 33.97 4.69 36.18
N PRO A 260 35.03 3.87 36.20
CA PRO A 260 36.06 3.96 37.23
C PRO A 260 36.55 5.39 37.30
N LYS A 261 36.52 6.00 38.50
CA LYS A 261 37.17 7.29 38.71
C LYS A 261 38.65 7.08 38.50
N VAL A 262 39.19 7.54 37.39
CA VAL A 262 40.64 7.62 37.24
C VAL A 262 41.11 8.60 38.32
N PRO A 263 42.02 8.21 39.25
CA PRO A 263 42.55 9.13 40.24
C PRO A 263 43.26 10.26 39.50
N VAL A 264 42.78 11.48 39.66
CA VAL A 264 43.56 12.66 39.21
C VAL A 264 44.77 12.75 40.09
N PRO A 265 46.00 12.71 39.55
CA PRO A 265 47.21 12.89 40.37
C PRO A 265 47.15 14.27 41.01
N SER A 266 47.24 14.32 42.36
CA SER A 266 47.11 15.56 43.14
C SER A 266 48.40 16.37 43.29
N ASN A 267 49.40 16.09 42.48
CA ASN A 267 50.64 16.86 42.50
C ASN A 267 51.01 17.29 41.06
N ARG A 268 50.65 18.50 40.70
CA ARG A 268 51.33 19.25 39.66
C ARG A 268 52.50 19.98 40.31
N ASP A 269 53.71 19.49 40.03
CA ASP A 269 54.88 20.32 40.25
C ASP A 269 54.95 21.42 39.19
N VAL A 270 55.35 22.62 39.60
CA VAL A 270 55.22 23.85 38.81
C VAL A 270 56.20 23.89 37.63
N LEU A 271 57.04 22.87 37.44
CA LEU A 271 58.10 22.82 36.42
C LEU A 271 58.01 21.77 35.36
N GLY A 272 56.97 20.93 35.34
CA GLY A 272 56.63 20.13 34.13
C GLY A 272 57.57 19.00 33.77
N GLU A 273 58.46 18.50 34.64
CA GLU A 273 59.26 17.30 34.36
C GLU A 273 58.58 16.03 34.88
N PHE A 274 58.39 15.06 33.97
CA PHE A 274 57.93 13.71 34.30
C PHE A 274 59.11 12.90 34.85
N ILE A 275 59.01 12.39 36.05
CA ILE A 275 60.02 11.51 36.63
C ILE A 275 59.60 10.04 36.32
N GLU A 276 60.53 9.28 35.80
CA GLU A 276 60.35 7.86 35.33
C GLU A 276 59.83 6.87 36.42
N SER A 277 59.81 7.32 37.70
CA SER A 277 59.31 6.56 38.85
C SER A 277 57.75 6.46 38.89
N ASP A 278 57.06 7.32 38.18
CA ASP A 278 55.57 7.38 38.22
C ASP A 278 54.90 6.35 37.35
N PHE A 279 55.67 5.66 36.50
CA PHE A 279 55.14 4.63 35.60
C PHE A 279 55.21 3.20 36.17
N LYS A 280 55.73 2.99 37.37
CA LYS A 280 55.96 1.62 37.93
C LYS A 280 54.90 1.11 38.89
N LYS A 281 53.74 1.74 39.03
CA LYS A 281 52.61 1.21 39.82
C LYS A 281 51.32 1.35 39.11
N VAL A 282 51.14 0.53 38.08
CA VAL A 282 49.80 0.09 37.69
C VAL A 282 49.40 -0.88 38.79
N PRO A 283 48.33 -0.66 39.58
CA PRO A 283 47.81 -1.67 40.46
C PRO A 283 47.48 -2.89 39.63
N GLU A 284 48.07 -4.05 39.93
CA GLU A 284 47.59 -5.32 39.40
C GLU A 284 46.09 -5.41 39.63
N PRO A 285 45.31 -5.93 38.64
CA PRO A 285 43.92 -6.16 38.85
C PRO A 285 43.76 -7.05 40.05
N VAL A 286 43.06 -6.62 41.08
CA VAL A 286 42.72 -7.40 42.26
C VAL A 286 42.09 -8.70 41.75
N ALA A 287 42.79 -9.80 42.01
CA ALA A 287 42.32 -11.14 41.67
C ALA A 287 40.90 -11.29 42.23
N ASN A 288 39.91 -11.53 41.35
CA ASN A 288 38.56 -11.85 41.74
C ASN A 288 38.62 -13.02 42.69
N THR A 289 38.18 -12.82 43.91
CA THR A 289 37.89 -13.87 44.87
C THR A 289 36.86 -14.79 44.19
N LYS A 290 37.13 -16.10 44.15
CA LYS A 290 36.36 -17.13 43.43
C LYS A 290 34.92 -17.31 43.87
N ASP A 291 34.38 -16.46 44.76
CA ASP A 291 33.04 -16.55 45.35
C ASP A 291 32.11 -15.38 45.05
N SER A 292 32.48 -14.49 44.13
CA SER A 292 31.53 -13.46 43.67
C SER A 292 30.86 -13.96 42.41
N PRO A 293 29.51 -13.98 42.34
CA PRO A 293 28.80 -14.29 41.10
C PRO A 293 29.22 -13.31 39.99
N PRO A 294 29.32 -13.76 38.73
CA PRO A 294 29.70 -12.90 37.62
C PRO A 294 28.79 -11.68 37.58
N PRO A 295 29.31 -10.47 37.28
CA PRO A 295 28.51 -9.28 37.21
C PRO A 295 27.38 -9.49 36.20
N GLN A 296 26.12 -9.31 36.64
CA GLN A 296 25.00 -9.39 35.76
C GLN A 296 25.07 -8.29 34.68
N PRO A 297 24.71 -8.60 33.46
CA PRO A 297 24.71 -7.58 32.40
C PRO A 297 23.78 -6.42 32.77
N PRO A 298 24.09 -5.19 32.37
CA PRO A 298 23.26 -4.02 32.66
C PRO A 298 21.82 -4.27 32.18
N LEU A 299 20.85 -3.92 33.03
CA LEU A 299 19.43 -4.00 32.68
C LEU A 299 19.10 -3.06 31.52
N THR A 300 18.24 -3.51 30.62
CA THR A 300 17.65 -2.70 29.58
C THR A 300 16.19 -2.48 29.87
N GLY A 301 15.67 -1.25 29.70
CA GLY A 301 14.29 -0.94 30.02
C GLY A 301 13.91 0.47 29.64
N LEU A 302 12.95 1.04 30.36
CA LEU A 302 12.41 2.39 30.18
C LEU A 302 12.86 3.30 31.33
N ARG A 303 13.50 4.42 31.01
CA ARG A 303 13.92 5.40 32.02
C ARG A 303 12.73 6.05 32.72
N ILE A 304 12.80 6.08 34.02
CA ILE A 304 11.85 6.81 34.87
C ILE A 304 12.48 8.15 35.26
N ARG A 305 11.71 9.24 35.14
CA ARG A 305 12.17 10.60 35.46
C ARG A 305 11.30 11.23 36.55
N ASP A 306 11.89 12.17 37.28
CA ASP A 306 11.16 12.94 38.31
C ASP A 306 10.09 13.86 37.73
N LEU A 307 10.34 14.44 36.56
CA LEU A 307 9.46 15.31 35.77
C LEU A 307 9.59 14.98 34.28
N PRO A 308 8.63 15.37 33.41
CA PRO A 308 8.79 15.31 31.98
C PRO A 308 10.09 15.97 31.52
N ASN A 309 10.94 15.23 30.81
CA ASN A 309 12.31 15.63 30.43
C ASN A 309 13.26 15.91 31.61
N GLY A 310 12.88 15.58 32.84
CA GLY A 310 13.66 15.83 34.06
C GLY A 310 14.77 14.80 34.29
N LYS A 311 15.26 14.79 35.55
CA LYS A 311 16.34 13.90 35.97
C LYS A 311 15.89 12.43 35.95
N ILE A 312 16.75 11.53 35.52
CA ILE A 312 16.54 10.08 35.57
C ILE A 312 16.65 9.62 37.02
N ILE A 313 15.59 8.99 37.55
CA ILE A 313 15.49 8.51 38.91
C ILE A 313 15.40 6.97 39.02
N GLY A 314 15.28 6.28 37.88
CA GLY A 314 15.26 4.84 37.80
C GLY A 314 15.12 4.34 36.38
N ILE A 315 15.12 3.00 36.26
CA ILE A 315 14.79 2.27 35.03
C ILE A 315 13.76 1.19 35.34
N LEU A 316 12.74 1.06 34.51
CA LEU A 316 11.76 0.01 34.60
C LEU A 316 12.11 -1.08 33.58
N PRO A 317 12.41 -2.30 34.03
CA PRO A 317 12.83 -3.37 33.14
C PRO A 317 11.77 -3.72 32.09
N ARG A 318 12.20 -4.26 30.93
CA ARG A 318 11.29 -4.80 29.93
C ARG A 318 10.39 -5.87 30.54
N GLY A 319 9.15 -5.95 30.05
CA GLY A 319 8.12 -6.85 30.58
C GLY A 319 7.40 -6.33 31.81
N SER A 320 7.85 -5.20 32.41
CA SER A 320 7.12 -4.57 33.52
C SER A 320 5.78 -4.01 33.04
N GLU A 321 4.76 -4.10 33.89
CA GLU A 321 3.41 -3.62 33.63
C GLU A 321 3.01 -2.54 34.61
N LEU A 322 2.35 -1.48 34.13
CA LEU A 322 1.99 -0.30 34.92
C LEU A 322 0.68 0.31 34.46
N THR A 323 0.02 1.03 35.36
CA THR A 323 -1.06 1.96 35.06
C THR A 323 -0.53 3.38 35.12
N VAL A 324 -1.16 4.30 34.39
CA VAL A 324 -0.77 5.71 34.36
C VAL A 324 -1.89 6.59 34.88
N VAL A 325 -1.55 7.77 35.35
CA VAL A 325 -2.50 8.80 35.79
C VAL A 325 -3.12 9.43 34.53
N THR A 326 -4.45 9.40 34.43
CA THR A 326 -5.23 9.90 33.29
C THR A 326 -5.70 11.35 33.45
N ASP A 327 -5.08 12.14 34.32
CA ASP A 327 -5.48 13.53 34.59
C ASP A 327 -5.18 14.46 33.41
N ASP A 328 -6.08 15.44 33.18
CA ASP A 328 -6.00 16.47 32.15
C ASP A 328 -4.76 17.39 32.22
N LYS A 329 -4.02 17.34 33.34
CA LYS A 329 -2.79 18.12 33.57
C LYS A 329 -1.58 17.61 32.78
N THR A 330 -1.61 16.38 32.24
CA THR A 330 -0.53 15.81 31.42
C THR A 330 -0.51 16.37 30.00
N LYS A 331 -1.56 17.05 29.55
CA LYS A 331 -1.62 17.69 28.22
C LYS A 331 -0.54 18.77 27.97
N ALA A 332 0.05 19.32 29.04
CA ALA A 332 1.12 20.31 28.94
C ALA A 332 2.47 19.72 28.43
N ASN A 333 2.66 18.40 28.51
CA ASN A 333 3.88 17.72 28.11
C ASN A 333 3.57 16.49 27.25
N PRO A 334 3.29 16.66 25.95
CA PRO A 334 2.87 15.58 25.08
C PRO A 334 3.92 14.45 25.02
N GLY A 335 3.44 13.22 25.20
CA GLY A 335 4.26 12.01 25.17
C GLY A 335 4.84 11.59 26.52
N TRP A 336 4.58 12.30 27.61
CA TRP A 336 4.96 11.91 28.97
C TRP A 336 3.74 11.54 29.80
N VAL A 337 3.83 10.39 30.46
CA VAL A 337 2.77 9.90 31.37
C VAL A 337 3.36 9.63 32.76
N LYS A 338 2.58 9.90 33.78
CA LYS A 338 2.96 9.65 35.17
C LYS A 338 2.53 8.25 35.57
N ILE A 339 3.42 7.47 36.19
CA ILE A 339 3.10 6.15 36.73
C ILE A 339 2.10 6.33 37.87
N ASN A 340 0.98 5.59 37.80
CA ASN A 340 0.02 5.50 38.90
C ASN A 340 0.36 4.30 39.78
N THR A 341 0.43 3.09 39.19
CA THR A 341 0.82 1.85 39.90
C THR A 341 1.65 0.97 38.97
N ILE A 342 2.59 0.20 39.56
CA ILE A 342 3.30 -0.84 38.85
C ILE A 342 2.59 -2.17 39.20
N LYS A 343 2.03 -2.83 38.17
CA LYS A 343 1.32 -4.12 38.31
C LYS A 343 2.29 -5.29 38.40
N SER A 344 3.37 -5.25 37.60
CA SER A 344 4.44 -6.26 37.61
C SER A 344 5.79 -5.62 37.29
N GLY A 345 6.87 -6.24 37.75
CA GLY A 345 8.22 -5.70 37.64
C GLY A 345 8.58 -4.79 38.79
N THR A 346 9.88 -4.53 38.97
CA THR A 346 10.42 -3.69 40.02
C THR A 346 11.36 -2.65 39.41
N PRO A 347 11.17 -1.34 39.69
CA PRO A 347 12.12 -0.31 39.26
C PRO A 347 13.53 -0.60 39.77
N ALA A 348 14.49 -0.50 38.90
CA ALA A 348 15.92 -0.61 39.22
C ALA A 348 16.57 0.80 39.26
N SER A 349 17.74 0.91 39.89
CA SER A 349 18.52 2.14 39.80
C SER A 349 18.92 2.44 38.36
N ALA A 350 18.98 3.72 38.01
CA ALA A 350 19.52 4.15 36.71
C ALA A 350 21.00 3.82 36.53
N VAL A 351 21.72 3.61 37.64
CA VAL A 351 23.16 3.33 37.65
C VAL A 351 23.42 2.03 38.40
N VAL A 352 24.19 1.12 37.80
CA VAL A 352 24.55 -0.18 38.38
C VAL A 352 25.20 0.01 39.75
N GLY A 353 24.72 -0.76 40.77
CA GLY A 353 25.26 -0.75 42.12
C GLY A 353 24.80 0.44 43.00
N GLN A 354 23.95 1.31 42.53
CA GLN A 354 23.35 2.38 43.32
C GLN A 354 21.92 2.01 43.78
N PRO A 355 21.45 2.53 44.92
CA PRO A 355 20.06 2.33 45.36
C PRO A 355 19.06 3.00 44.40
N VAL A 356 17.90 2.38 44.23
CA VAL A 356 16.80 2.99 43.46
C VAL A 356 16.17 4.14 44.24
N SER A 357 15.76 5.18 43.53
CA SER A 357 15.05 6.32 44.14
C SER A 357 13.69 5.88 44.70
N GLN A 358 13.33 6.34 45.89
CA GLN A 358 11.99 6.08 46.46
C GLN A 358 10.85 6.67 45.64
N HIS A 359 11.13 7.65 44.77
CA HIS A 359 10.15 8.25 43.88
C HIS A 359 10.04 7.54 42.54
N ALA A 360 10.91 6.56 42.25
CA ALA A 360 10.85 5.84 40.95
C ALA A 360 9.50 5.17 40.65
N PRO A 361 8.78 4.56 41.62
CA PRO A 361 7.49 3.95 41.33
C PRO A 361 6.38 4.92 40.89
N TYR A 362 6.58 6.22 41.09
CA TYR A 362 5.57 7.27 40.81
C TYR A 362 6.11 8.34 39.84
N GLY A 363 7.20 8.07 39.15
CA GLY A 363 7.84 8.99 38.21
C GLY A 363 7.12 9.09 36.87
N TYR A 364 7.76 9.81 35.95
CA TYR A 364 7.26 9.99 34.58
C TYR A 364 8.02 9.07 33.62
N VAL A 365 7.30 8.49 32.67
CA VAL A 365 7.83 7.64 31.61
C VAL A 365 7.35 8.14 30.25
N TYR A 366 8.10 7.81 29.17
CA TYR A 366 7.75 8.23 27.82
C TYR A 366 6.74 7.25 27.21
N GLU A 367 5.54 7.71 26.96
CA GLU A 367 4.40 6.88 26.54
C GLU A 367 4.64 6.11 25.24
N LYS A 368 5.40 6.71 24.29
CA LYS A 368 5.66 6.06 22.99
C LYS A 368 6.53 4.80 23.08
N GLU A 369 7.23 4.60 24.19
CA GLU A 369 8.04 3.42 24.47
C GLU A 369 7.28 2.33 25.23
N LEU A 370 6.00 2.58 25.54
CA LEU A 370 5.11 1.65 26.18
C LEU A 370 4.20 0.97 25.15
N ASP A 371 3.92 -0.31 25.34
CA ASP A 371 2.87 -1.02 24.63
C ASP A 371 1.59 -0.95 25.43
N ILE A 372 0.48 -0.63 24.76
CA ILE A 372 -0.85 -0.56 25.39
C ILE A 372 -1.38 -1.99 25.51
N ILE A 373 -1.74 -2.39 26.74
CA ILE A 373 -2.40 -3.64 27.03
C ILE A 373 -3.83 -3.33 27.44
N VAL A 374 -4.78 -4.08 26.91
CA VAL A 374 -6.20 -3.94 27.20
C VAL A 374 -6.70 -5.23 27.87
N ASP A 375 -7.38 -5.10 29.01
CA ASP A 375 -8.22 -6.16 29.59
C ASP A 375 -9.62 -5.95 29.02
N PRO A 376 -10.05 -6.70 27.99
CA PRO A 376 -11.23 -6.35 27.20
C PRO A 376 -12.52 -6.59 27.96
N LYS A 377 -13.42 -5.62 27.90
CA LYS A 377 -14.78 -5.65 28.46
C LYS A 377 -15.69 -4.71 27.66
N PRO A 378 -16.91 -5.13 27.29
CA PRO A 378 -17.50 -6.45 27.54
C PRO A 378 -17.00 -7.52 26.58
N LEU A 379 -17.11 -8.78 26.95
CA LEU A 379 -16.88 -9.96 26.12
C LEU A 379 -18.23 -10.56 25.67
N ASP A 380 -18.21 -11.47 24.70
CA ASP A 380 -19.34 -12.25 24.19
C ASP A 380 -20.51 -11.42 23.63
N THR A 381 -20.27 -10.15 23.32
CA THR A 381 -21.28 -9.23 22.81
C THR A 381 -20.71 -8.34 21.70
N VAL A 382 -21.60 -7.80 20.87
CA VAL A 382 -21.23 -6.83 19.83
C VAL A 382 -20.94 -5.47 20.48
N VAL A 383 -19.71 -5.01 20.31
CA VAL A 383 -19.25 -3.70 20.75
C VAL A 383 -19.19 -2.76 19.55
N VAL A 384 -19.97 -1.69 19.56
CA VAL A 384 -19.87 -0.61 18.58
C VAL A 384 -19.14 0.55 19.23
N LEU A 385 -17.97 0.90 18.67
CA LEU A 385 -17.10 1.92 19.23
C LEU A 385 -17.73 3.31 19.15
N LYS A 386 -17.74 4.04 20.26
CA LYS A 386 -18.21 5.44 20.30
C LYS A 386 -17.34 6.34 19.43
N GLU A 387 -16.04 6.13 19.51
CA GLU A 387 -15.04 6.76 18.66
C GLU A 387 -14.37 5.67 17.81
N PRO A 388 -14.61 5.65 16.50
CA PRO A 388 -13.98 4.68 15.60
C PRO A 388 -12.46 4.71 15.71
N TYR A 389 -11.84 3.54 15.78
CA TYR A 389 -10.39 3.41 15.95
C TYR A 389 -9.68 3.42 14.60
N PRO A 390 -8.77 4.39 14.31
CA PRO A 390 -8.11 4.49 13.03
C PRO A 390 -7.10 3.36 12.81
N VAL A 391 -7.16 2.72 11.64
CA VAL A 391 -6.24 1.67 11.21
C VAL A 391 -5.70 1.97 9.82
N LYS A 392 -4.49 1.48 9.55
CA LYS A 392 -3.84 1.63 8.24
C LYS A 392 -3.79 0.29 7.52
N ALA A 393 -3.84 0.35 6.18
CA ALA A 393 -3.64 -0.82 5.35
C ALA A 393 -2.43 -1.65 5.82
N GLY A 394 -2.62 -2.94 6.01
CA GLY A 394 -1.60 -3.85 6.49
C GLY A 394 -1.39 -3.91 8.00
N ASN A 395 -2.07 -3.08 8.82
CA ASN A 395 -2.05 -3.26 10.28
C ASN A 395 -2.73 -4.58 10.67
N VAL A 396 -2.16 -5.28 11.63
CA VAL A 396 -2.79 -6.47 12.22
C VAL A 396 -3.97 -6.03 13.08
N ILE A 397 -5.14 -6.66 12.88
CA ILE A 397 -6.39 -6.37 13.58
C ILE A 397 -6.98 -7.57 14.30
N GLY A 398 -6.31 -8.70 14.28
CA GLY A 398 -6.74 -9.92 14.96
C GLY A 398 -5.95 -11.13 14.51
N GLN A 399 -6.30 -12.27 15.09
CA GLN A 399 -5.77 -13.59 14.74
C GLN A 399 -6.93 -14.46 14.25
N LEU A 400 -6.59 -15.50 13.45
CA LEU A 400 -7.58 -16.47 13.01
C LEU A 400 -8.12 -17.23 14.23
N GLY A 401 -9.44 -17.31 14.34
CA GLY A 401 -10.10 -18.20 15.24
C GLY A 401 -10.30 -19.58 14.62
N HIS A 402 -11.10 -20.40 15.29
CA HIS A 402 -11.40 -21.75 14.87
C HIS A 402 -12.89 -21.93 14.61
N TYR A 403 -13.23 -22.71 13.61
CA TYR A 403 -14.61 -22.98 13.22
C TYR A 403 -14.77 -24.43 12.81
N LEU A 404 -15.21 -25.28 13.76
CA LEU A 404 -15.51 -26.69 13.52
C LEU A 404 -16.96 -26.82 13.06
N ARG A 405 -17.17 -27.59 11.99
CA ARG A 405 -18.50 -27.95 11.46
C ARG A 405 -18.92 -29.32 12.05
N TYR A 406 -20.11 -29.75 11.80
CA TYR A 406 -20.57 -31.07 12.21
C TYR A 406 -19.62 -32.21 11.78
N PRO A 407 -19.08 -32.29 10.55
CA PRO A 407 -18.10 -33.32 10.20
C PRO A 407 -16.82 -33.30 11.03
N ASP A 408 -16.45 -32.14 11.58
CA ASP A 408 -15.24 -31.95 12.43
C ASP A 408 -15.52 -32.25 13.90
N ALA A 409 -16.81 -32.40 14.29
CA ALA A 409 -17.25 -32.63 15.66
C ALA A 409 -16.79 -33.96 16.22
N LYS A 410 -16.49 -34.03 17.53
CA LYS A 410 -15.94 -35.17 18.23
C LYS A 410 -16.80 -35.55 19.46
N LEU A 411 -16.75 -36.82 19.85
CA LEU A 411 -17.37 -37.34 21.08
C LEU A 411 -16.63 -36.91 22.38
N LEU A 412 -15.37 -36.51 22.25
CA LEU A 412 -14.57 -35.97 23.37
C LEU A 412 -14.62 -34.42 23.27
N PRO A 413 -14.27 -33.72 24.38
CA PRO A 413 -14.20 -32.26 24.32
C PRO A 413 -13.45 -31.79 23.08
N PRO A 414 -14.04 -30.90 22.28
CA PRO A 414 -13.46 -30.49 21.00
C PRO A 414 -12.20 -29.63 21.25
N LYS A 415 -11.25 -29.74 20.33
CA LYS A 415 -10.03 -28.91 20.32
C LYS A 415 -10.09 -27.96 19.13
N PRO A 416 -9.52 -26.76 19.26
CA PRO A 416 -9.46 -25.79 18.15
C PRO A 416 -8.46 -26.25 17.08
N THR A 417 -8.93 -27.01 16.09
CA THR A 417 -8.10 -27.66 15.06
C THR A 417 -8.35 -27.18 13.64
N ARG A 418 -9.39 -26.35 13.38
CA ARG A 418 -9.73 -25.84 12.06
C ARG A 418 -9.71 -24.31 12.08
N PRO A 419 -8.55 -23.67 11.79
CA PRO A 419 -8.47 -22.22 11.66
C PRO A 419 -9.31 -21.75 10.48
N LEU A 420 -9.98 -20.61 10.64
CA LEU A 420 -10.80 -20.00 9.61
C LEU A 420 -10.80 -18.48 9.75
N LEU A 421 -10.65 -17.78 8.64
CA LEU A 421 -11.06 -16.39 8.45
C LEU A 421 -12.07 -16.35 7.31
N HIS A 422 -13.27 -15.81 7.55
CA HIS A 422 -14.18 -15.37 6.52
C HIS A 422 -13.99 -13.85 6.33
N LEU A 423 -13.51 -13.47 5.15
CA LEU A 423 -13.31 -12.08 4.77
C LEU A 423 -14.38 -11.66 3.77
N GLU A 424 -15.14 -10.63 4.13
CA GLU A 424 -16.20 -10.06 3.31
C GLU A 424 -15.96 -8.56 3.09
N VAL A 425 -16.31 -8.05 1.91
CA VAL A 425 -16.27 -6.61 1.60
C VAL A 425 -17.58 -6.20 0.97
N PHE A 426 -18.20 -5.14 1.50
CA PHE A 426 -19.50 -4.70 1.01
C PHE A 426 -19.71 -3.18 1.09
N ALA A 427 -20.63 -2.67 0.28
CA ALA A 427 -21.05 -1.28 0.26
C ALA A 427 -22.58 -1.15 0.16
N GLY A 428 -23.08 0.00 0.54
CA GLY A 428 -24.49 0.35 0.48
C GLY A 428 -25.03 0.56 -0.95
N PRO A 429 -26.30 0.91 -1.08
CA PRO A 429 -26.97 1.09 -2.38
C PRO A 429 -26.38 2.24 -3.22
N GLU A 430 -25.65 3.17 -2.62
CA GLU A 430 -24.99 4.29 -3.30
C GLU A 430 -23.84 3.86 -4.23
N PHE A 431 -23.38 2.62 -4.12
CA PHE A 431 -22.25 2.10 -4.88
C PHE A 431 -22.42 2.23 -6.40
N GLU A 432 -23.58 1.88 -6.95
CA GLU A 432 -23.84 1.96 -8.40
C GLU A 432 -23.69 3.40 -8.92
N ALA A 433 -24.22 4.38 -8.19
CA ALA A 433 -24.08 5.80 -8.54
C ALA A 433 -22.62 6.26 -8.44
N PHE A 434 -21.89 5.77 -7.43
CA PHE A 434 -20.47 6.07 -7.27
C PHE A 434 -19.63 5.54 -8.45
N VAL A 435 -19.85 4.30 -8.90
CA VAL A 435 -19.14 3.72 -10.06
C VAL A 435 -19.37 4.54 -11.31
N LYS A 436 -20.62 4.92 -11.60
CA LYS A 436 -20.93 5.78 -12.76
C LYS A 436 -20.18 7.11 -12.70
N LYS A 437 -20.11 7.73 -11.52
CA LYS A 437 -19.38 8.98 -11.30
C LYS A 437 -17.88 8.79 -11.39
N SER A 438 -17.35 7.68 -10.87
CA SER A 438 -15.95 7.29 -10.98
C SER A 438 -15.51 7.15 -12.44
N GLN A 439 -16.27 6.41 -13.24
CA GLN A 439 -16.01 6.24 -14.68
C GLN A 439 -16.10 7.55 -15.47
N ALA A 440 -17.00 8.45 -15.09
CA ALA A 440 -17.06 9.79 -15.67
C ALA A 440 -15.79 10.58 -15.34
N ARG A 441 -15.37 10.58 -14.07
CA ARG A 441 -14.14 11.25 -13.59
C ARG A 441 -12.89 10.70 -14.26
N ALA A 442 -12.81 9.37 -14.48
CA ALA A 442 -11.70 8.73 -15.18
C ALA A 442 -11.53 9.23 -16.63
N LYS A 443 -12.64 9.60 -17.31
CA LYS A 443 -12.60 10.15 -18.67
C LYS A 443 -12.11 11.60 -18.71
N GLU A 444 -12.32 12.37 -17.65
CA GLU A 444 -11.91 13.78 -17.57
C GLU A 444 -10.42 13.94 -17.24
N ARG A 445 -9.78 12.91 -16.70
CA ARG A 445 -8.37 12.93 -16.30
C ARG A 445 -7.50 12.28 -17.36
N PRO A 446 -6.23 12.72 -17.50
CA PRO A 446 -5.23 11.93 -18.21
C PRO A 446 -5.20 10.54 -17.57
N PRO A 447 -5.40 9.47 -18.32
CA PRO A 447 -5.57 8.17 -17.72
C PRO A 447 -4.29 7.73 -17.01
N GLU A 448 -4.43 7.39 -15.74
CA GLU A 448 -3.47 6.51 -15.07
C GLU A 448 -3.59 5.14 -15.72
N LYS A 449 -2.85 4.93 -16.78
CA LYS A 449 -2.93 3.73 -17.63
C LYS A 449 -2.19 2.58 -16.96
N THR A 450 -2.75 2.09 -15.86
CA THR A 450 -2.18 1.01 -15.06
C THR A 450 -2.61 -0.38 -15.53
N PHE A 451 -3.66 -0.44 -16.34
CA PHE A 451 -4.21 -1.68 -16.89
C PHE A 451 -4.37 -1.62 -18.40
N LEU A 452 -4.13 -2.78 -19.04
CA LEU A 452 -4.54 -3.08 -20.41
C LEU A 452 -5.79 -3.96 -20.36
N GLU A 453 -6.92 -3.41 -20.78
CA GLU A 453 -8.18 -4.16 -20.90
C GLU A 453 -8.37 -4.65 -22.33
N ILE A 454 -8.59 -5.96 -22.46
CA ILE A 454 -8.90 -6.64 -23.71
C ILE A 454 -10.32 -7.20 -23.60
N SER A 455 -11.24 -6.70 -24.41
CA SER A 455 -12.64 -7.11 -24.40
C SER A 455 -12.86 -8.36 -25.25
N PRO A 456 -13.92 -9.14 -24.99
CA PRO A 456 -14.33 -10.24 -25.86
C PRO A 456 -14.46 -9.78 -27.32
N GLY A 457 -14.03 -10.61 -28.26
CA GLY A 457 -14.01 -10.29 -29.70
C GLY A 457 -12.73 -9.57 -30.19
N ALA A 458 -11.83 -9.12 -29.29
CA ALA A 458 -10.56 -8.51 -29.69
C ALA A 458 -9.67 -9.52 -30.43
N LEU A 459 -9.08 -9.08 -31.55
CA LEU A 459 -8.19 -9.91 -32.35
C LEU A 459 -6.73 -9.68 -31.95
N LEU A 460 -5.94 -10.75 -31.92
CA LEU A 460 -4.49 -10.70 -31.69
C LEU A 460 -3.73 -10.83 -33.01
N VAL A 461 -2.59 -10.14 -33.10
CA VAL A 461 -1.60 -10.35 -34.17
C VAL A 461 -0.73 -11.54 -33.78
N THR A 462 -1.01 -12.69 -34.37
CA THR A 462 -0.30 -13.97 -34.11
C THR A 462 0.82 -14.24 -35.10
N ASN A 463 0.71 -13.73 -36.33
CA ASN A 463 1.66 -13.93 -37.40
C ASN A 463 2.35 -12.62 -37.74
N LEU A 464 3.69 -12.63 -37.72
CA LEU A 464 4.52 -11.54 -38.20
C LEU A 464 4.74 -11.68 -39.72
N PRO A 465 4.85 -10.54 -40.45
CA PRO A 465 5.26 -10.57 -41.84
C PRO A 465 6.70 -11.07 -41.94
N GLU A 466 6.99 -11.82 -43.03
CA GLU A 466 8.36 -12.22 -43.33
C GLU A 466 9.27 -10.98 -43.50
N PRO A 467 10.53 -11.04 -43.05
CA PRO A 467 11.49 -9.97 -43.29
C PRO A 467 11.71 -9.69 -44.77
N ASP A 468 11.45 -8.45 -45.17
CA ASP A 468 11.61 -7.99 -46.57
C ASP A 468 12.95 -7.33 -46.83
N GLN A 469 13.82 -7.18 -45.82
CA GLN A 469 15.15 -6.62 -45.86
C GLN A 469 16.18 -7.64 -45.34
N LYS A 470 17.33 -7.71 -46.01
CA LYS A 470 18.45 -8.57 -45.62
C LYS A 470 19.72 -7.73 -45.53
N LEU A 471 20.07 -7.35 -44.30
CA LEU A 471 21.24 -6.52 -44.03
C LEU A 471 22.50 -7.41 -44.04
N GLN A 472 23.45 -7.07 -44.87
CA GLN A 472 24.64 -7.93 -45.11
C GLN A 472 25.64 -7.85 -43.95
N PRO A 473 26.45 -8.89 -43.74
CA PRO A 473 27.58 -8.86 -42.83
C PRO A 473 28.47 -7.63 -43.05
N GLY A 474 28.99 -7.01 -42.00
CA GLY A 474 29.78 -5.77 -42.06
C GLY A 474 28.95 -4.48 -42.03
N THR A 475 27.62 -4.55 -42.16
CA THR A 475 26.75 -3.37 -42.03
C THR A 475 26.68 -2.97 -40.58
N LYS A 476 26.94 -1.68 -40.25
CA LYS A 476 26.76 -1.09 -38.94
C LYS A 476 25.34 -0.62 -38.82
N LEU A 477 24.61 -1.06 -37.76
CA LEU A 477 23.20 -0.79 -37.53
C LEU A 477 23.07 0.26 -36.42
N VAL A 478 22.86 1.51 -36.78
CA VAL A 478 22.80 2.63 -35.83
C VAL A 478 21.34 2.96 -35.54
N ALA A 479 20.91 2.91 -34.27
CA ALA A 479 19.54 3.31 -33.91
C ALA A 479 19.23 4.75 -34.33
N VAL A 480 18.08 4.96 -34.96
CA VAL A 480 17.68 6.28 -35.51
C VAL A 480 17.25 7.23 -34.35
N ALA A 481 16.76 6.69 -33.24
CA ALA A 481 16.47 7.42 -32.01
C ALA A 481 17.09 6.65 -30.84
N PRO A 482 17.25 7.27 -29.64
CA PRO A 482 17.65 6.51 -28.48
C PRO A 482 16.81 5.24 -28.41
N ALA A 483 17.48 4.08 -28.37
CA ALA A 483 16.81 2.79 -28.37
C ALA A 483 15.86 2.72 -27.17
N GLY A 484 14.59 3.05 -27.39
CA GLY A 484 13.53 2.81 -26.41
C GLY A 484 13.40 1.30 -26.21
N LYS A 485 13.06 0.86 -24.99
CA LYS A 485 12.79 -0.55 -24.70
C LYS A 485 11.68 -1.07 -25.64
N GLY A 486 11.92 -2.18 -26.30
CA GLY A 486 10.98 -2.84 -27.21
C GLY A 486 11.61 -3.87 -28.11
N LYS A 487 10.81 -4.85 -28.57
CA LYS A 487 11.30 -5.97 -29.38
C LYS A 487 11.94 -5.55 -30.70
N TRP A 488 11.46 -4.47 -31.31
CA TRP A 488 12.02 -3.93 -32.56
C TRP A 488 12.45 -2.48 -32.41
N VAL A 489 13.53 -2.14 -33.11
CA VAL A 489 14.09 -0.80 -33.16
C VAL A 489 14.35 -0.39 -34.61
N LYS A 490 14.14 0.89 -34.92
CA LYS A 490 14.47 1.46 -36.25
C LYS A 490 15.93 1.83 -36.27
N VAL A 491 16.67 1.27 -37.23
CA VAL A 491 18.11 1.51 -37.39
C VAL A 491 18.43 2.10 -38.77
N GLN A 492 19.42 2.98 -38.83
CA GLN A 492 20.06 3.43 -40.07
C GLN A 492 21.19 2.45 -40.40
N PRO A 493 21.09 1.64 -41.48
CA PRO A 493 22.21 0.83 -41.94
C PRO A 493 23.34 1.72 -42.47
N LYS A 494 24.58 1.41 -42.12
CA LYS A 494 25.74 2.13 -42.58
C LYS A 494 26.83 1.14 -43.05
N THR A 495 27.46 1.42 -44.17
CA THR A 495 28.61 0.65 -44.71
C THR A 495 29.91 1.45 -44.62
N ALA A 496 30.99 0.74 -44.37
CA ALA A 496 32.31 1.35 -44.32
C ALA A 496 32.68 1.89 -45.72
N ALA A 497 33.06 3.16 -45.80
CA ALA A 497 33.63 3.72 -47.01
C ALA A 497 35.06 3.16 -47.28
N PRO A 498 35.51 3.07 -48.55
CA PRO A 498 36.90 2.70 -48.86
C PRO A 498 37.85 3.65 -48.11
N VAL A 499 38.75 3.09 -47.33
CA VAL A 499 39.71 3.90 -46.56
C VAL A 499 40.87 4.29 -47.50
N HIS A 500 40.88 5.56 -47.91
CA HIS A 500 42.04 6.16 -48.56
C HIS A 500 42.91 6.83 -47.46
N GLY A 501 43.87 6.07 -46.90
CA GLY A 501 44.75 6.57 -45.84
C GLY A 501 45.56 5.51 -45.15
N GLY A 502 46.65 5.86 -44.46
CA GLY A 502 47.57 4.92 -43.82
C GLY A 502 46.94 4.10 -42.67
N ARG A 503 47.71 3.14 -42.16
CA ARG A 503 47.33 2.07 -41.18
C ARG A 503 46.54 2.49 -39.93
N HIS A 504 46.30 3.79 -39.70
CA HIS A 504 45.61 4.33 -38.55
C HIS A 504 44.33 5.13 -38.89
N ALA A 505 43.86 5.12 -40.13
CA ALA A 505 42.64 5.82 -40.51
C ALA A 505 41.41 5.07 -39.96
N LYS A 506 40.59 5.78 -39.13
CA LYS A 506 39.34 5.24 -38.65
C LYS A 506 38.36 5.06 -39.82
N PRO A 507 37.64 3.94 -39.89
CA PRO A 507 36.65 3.72 -40.95
C PRO A 507 35.56 4.79 -40.86
N VAL A 508 35.26 5.46 -41.97
CA VAL A 508 34.10 6.36 -42.14
C VAL A 508 32.94 5.48 -42.58
N PHE A 509 31.79 5.65 -41.94
CA PHE A 509 30.59 4.88 -42.26
C PHE A 509 29.57 5.80 -42.96
N ASN A 510 29.14 5.44 -44.16
CA ASN A 510 28.10 6.15 -44.90
C ASN A 510 26.78 5.41 -44.81
N ASP A 511 25.67 6.15 -44.91
CA ASP A 511 24.33 5.57 -44.91
C ASP A 511 24.14 4.61 -46.10
N ALA A 512 23.64 3.41 -45.81
CA ALA A 512 23.45 2.34 -46.82
C ALA A 512 21.94 2.03 -46.96
N GLY A 513 21.21 2.98 -47.56
CA GLY A 513 19.78 2.86 -47.78
C GLY A 513 18.93 3.56 -46.72
N PRO A 514 17.60 3.46 -46.79
CA PRO A 514 16.67 4.05 -45.80
C PRO A 514 16.75 3.30 -44.46
N PRO A 515 16.29 3.94 -43.36
CA PRO A 515 16.12 3.28 -42.07
C PRO A 515 15.19 2.07 -42.15
N VAL A 516 15.55 1.01 -41.46
CA VAL A 516 14.81 -0.27 -41.41
C VAL A 516 14.57 -0.70 -39.98
N TRP A 517 13.52 -1.48 -39.73
CA TRP A 517 13.25 -2.12 -38.46
C TRP A 517 14.04 -3.41 -38.33
N VAL A 518 14.65 -3.64 -37.16
CA VAL A 518 15.35 -4.88 -36.83
C VAL A 518 14.97 -5.26 -35.37
N GLU A 519 15.22 -6.49 -34.97
CA GLU A 519 15.12 -6.85 -33.57
C GLU A 519 16.13 -6.03 -32.75
N SER A 520 15.74 -5.63 -31.51
CA SER A 520 16.53 -4.70 -30.69
C SER A 520 17.95 -5.18 -30.37
N ASP A 521 18.18 -6.50 -30.32
CA ASP A 521 19.48 -7.11 -30.08
C ASP A 521 20.53 -6.74 -31.16
N PHE A 522 20.05 -6.35 -32.32
CA PHE A 522 20.93 -5.92 -33.41
C PHE A 522 21.23 -4.42 -33.42
N ALA A 523 20.56 -3.64 -32.60
CA ALA A 523 20.74 -2.19 -32.52
C ALA A 523 22.16 -1.83 -32.06
N ASN A 524 22.72 -0.78 -32.68
CA ASN A 524 24.07 -0.27 -32.42
C ASN A 524 25.21 -1.29 -32.53
N THR A 525 24.99 -2.39 -33.26
CA THR A 525 25.99 -3.44 -33.55
C THR A 525 26.47 -3.36 -35.00
N THR A 526 27.49 -4.14 -35.29
CA THR A 526 27.90 -4.45 -36.69
C THR A 526 27.48 -5.88 -37.01
N ALA A 527 26.72 -6.06 -38.06
CA ALA A 527 26.21 -7.35 -38.48
C ALA A 527 27.34 -8.33 -38.75
N THR A 528 27.38 -9.45 -38.07
CA THR A 528 28.34 -10.55 -38.29
C THR A 528 27.79 -11.60 -39.23
N ALA A 529 26.48 -11.67 -39.39
CA ALA A 529 25.72 -12.51 -40.31
C ALA A 529 24.63 -11.67 -40.99
N ILE A 530 23.86 -12.27 -41.90
CA ILE A 530 22.70 -11.59 -42.48
C ILE A 530 21.68 -11.32 -41.39
N VAL A 531 21.36 -10.02 -41.15
CA VAL A 531 20.34 -9.59 -40.18
C VAL A 531 19.01 -9.37 -40.91
N PRO A 532 17.96 -10.08 -40.52
CA PRO A 532 16.63 -9.84 -41.07
C PRO A 532 16.08 -8.47 -40.61
N GLY A 533 15.43 -7.76 -41.54
CA GLY A 533 14.85 -6.47 -41.28
C GLY A 533 13.52 -6.28 -41.98
N TRP A 534 12.80 -5.23 -41.60
CA TRP A 534 11.54 -4.85 -42.20
C TRP A 534 11.55 -3.36 -42.54
N LYS A 535 11.04 -3.03 -43.76
CA LYS A 535 10.88 -1.66 -44.18
C LYS A 535 9.86 -0.91 -43.31
N ASP A 536 8.72 -1.55 -43.04
CA ASP A 536 7.65 -1.05 -42.20
C ASP A 536 7.65 -1.74 -40.81
N PHE A 537 7.05 -1.14 -39.79
CA PHE A 537 6.96 -1.75 -38.49
C PHE A 537 6.26 -3.11 -38.56
N PRO A 538 6.80 -4.20 -37.97
CA PRO A 538 6.33 -5.55 -38.20
C PRO A 538 4.90 -5.82 -37.70
N LEU A 539 4.37 -5.02 -36.74
CA LEU A 539 3.04 -5.19 -36.23
C LEU A 539 2.04 -4.25 -36.88
N SER A 540 0.92 -4.79 -37.34
CA SER A 540 -0.20 -4.01 -37.90
C SER A 540 -1.52 -4.61 -37.45
N LEU A 541 -2.53 -3.75 -37.17
CA LEU A 541 -3.87 -4.19 -36.88
C LEU A 541 -4.52 -4.97 -38.05
N SER A 542 -4.09 -4.71 -39.29
CA SER A 542 -4.53 -5.48 -40.46
C SER A 542 -4.05 -6.94 -40.45
N ASN A 543 -3.03 -7.25 -39.67
CA ASN A 543 -2.48 -8.60 -39.51
C ASN A 543 -3.13 -9.37 -38.36
N ALA A 544 -4.02 -8.74 -37.60
CA ALA A 544 -4.80 -9.40 -36.58
C ALA A 544 -5.82 -10.33 -37.25
N LYS A 545 -5.68 -11.63 -37.05
CA LYS A 545 -6.51 -12.66 -37.70
C LYS A 545 -6.85 -13.77 -36.68
N GLY A 546 -7.91 -14.49 -36.97
CA GLY A 546 -8.37 -15.62 -36.16
C GLY A 546 -9.62 -15.30 -35.34
N PRO A 547 -10.03 -16.19 -34.47
CA PRO A 547 -11.13 -15.92 -33.56
C PRO A 547 -10.76 -14.82 -32.55
N GLY A 548 -11.74 -14.01 -32.16
CA GLY A 548 -11.56 -12.99 -31.13
C GLY A 548 -11.30 -13.59 -29.75
N ALA A 549 -10.92 -12.75 -28.79
CA ALA A 549 -10.82 -13.14 -27.40
C ALA A 549 -12.17 -13.64 -26.88
N ASP A 550 -12.18 -14.76 -26.17
CA ASP A 550 -13.40 -15.33 -25.59
C ASP A 550 -13.77 -14.67 -24.26
N PHE A 551 -12.75 -14.30 -23.48
CA PHE A 551 -12.89 -13.67 -22.18
C PHE A 551 -12.47 -12.21 -22.23
N ARG A 552 -13.00 -11.42 -21.29
CA ARG A 552 -12.39 -10.13 -20.93
C ARG A 552 -11.12 -10.43 -20.14
N ASN A 553 -10.03 -9.74 -20.45
CA ASN A 553 -8.78 -9.86 -19.74
C ASN A 553 -8.31 -8.47 -19.31
N VAL A 554 -7.85 -8.34 -18.07
CA VAL A 554 -7.34 -7.10 -17.50
C VAL A 554 -5.90 -7.34 -17.03
N PHE A 555 -4.94 -6.93 -17.80
CA PHE A 555 -3.52 -7.11 -17.49
C PHE A 555 -2.98 -5.90 -16.73
N ARG A 556 -2.27 -6.12 -15.64
CA ARG A 556 -1.50 -5.06 -15.00
C ARG A 556 -0.34 -4.68 -15.93
N ARG A 557 -0.21 -3.40 -16.23
CA ARG A 557 0.86 -2.89 -17.09
C ARG A 557 2.25 -3.26 -16.56
N VAL A 558 2.44 -3.21 -15.24
CA VAL A 558 3.70 -3.60 -14.59
C VAL A 558 4.12 -5.03 -14.91
N ASP A 559 3.18 -5.97 -15.01
CA ASP A 559 3.49 -7.36 -15.37
C ASP A 559 3.81 -7.51 -16.87
N LEU A 560 3.13 -6.77 -17.75
CA LEU A 560 3.40 -6.76 -19.18
C LEU A 560 4.81 -6.22 -19.49
N GLU A 561 5.26 -5.23 -18.72
CA GLU A 561 6.57 -4.59 -18.90
C GLU A 561 7.71 -5.30 -18.14
N LYS A 562 7.40 -6.24 -17.23
CA LYS A 562 8.37 -6.93 -16.38
C LYS A 562 9.36 -7.79 -17.18
N ASN A 563 8.93 -8.39 -18.27
CA ASN A 563 9.76 -9.24 -19.13
C ASN A 563 10.54 -8.45 -20.20
N GLY A 564 10.59 -7.13 -20.06
CA GLY A 564 11.43 -6.25 -20.88
C GLY A 564 11.07 -6.25 -22.36
N ASP A 565 12.10 -6.12 -23.21
CA ASP A 565 11.96 -5.86 -24.65
C ASP A 565 11.28 -6.99 -25.44
N ALA A 566 11.28 -8.23 -24.92
CA ALA A 566 10.67 -9.38 -25.60
C ALA A 566 9.14 -9.25 -25.78
N ASN A 567 8.47 -8.63 -24.83
CA ASN A 567 7.00 -8.58 -24.75
C ASN A 567 6.40 -7.20 -24.99
N VAL A 568 7.22 -6.20 -25.26
CA VAL A 568 6.78 -4.82 -25.54
C VAL A 568 7.36 -4.38 -26.89
N ALA A 569 6.58 -3.62 -27.66
CA ALA A 569 7.06 -2.97 -28.87
C ALA A 569 6.48 -1.57 -29.01
N LYS A 570 7.14 -0.68 -29.75
CA LYS A 570 6.69 0.69 -29.99
C LYS A 570 6.78 0.99 -31.48
N ASP A 571 5.67 1.40 -32.08
CA ASP A 571 5.59 1.70 -33.50
C ASP A 571 6.01 3.14 -33.86
N ASP A 572 6.03 3.46 -35.15
CA ASP A 572 6.38 4.81 -35.68
C ASP A 572 5.44 5.93 -35.17
N LYS A 573 4.24 5.58 -34.71
CA LYS A 573 3.25 6.51 -34.14
C LYS A 573 3.39 6.66 -32.64
N GLY A 574 4.36 5.99 -32.03
CA GLY A 574 4.59 5.98 -30.59
C GLY A 574 3.63 5.10 -29.82
N ARG A 575 2.73 4.32 -30.46
CA ARG A 575 1.80 3.41 -29.81
C ARG A 575 2.56 2.19 -29.33
N ARG A 576 2.19 1.72 -28.11
CA ARG A 576 2.77 0.49 -27.56
C ARG A 576 1.97 -0.72 -27.99
N TRP A 577 2.68 -1.81 -28.15
CA TRP A 577 2.16 -3.15 -28.42
C TRP A 577 2.65 -4.07 -27.34
N TYR A 578 1.76 -4.94 -26.85
CA TYR A 578 2.07 -5.89 -25.80
C TYR A 578 1.84 -7.31 -26.29
N TYR A 579 2.76 -8.22 -26.01
CA TYR A 579 2.59 -9.64 -26.26
C TYR A 579 1.86 -10.25 -25.06
N VAL A 580 0.68 -10.79 -25.29
CA VAL A 580 -0.20 -11.30 -24.24
C VAL A 580 -0.58 -12.74 -24.54
N THR A 581 -0.89 -13.50 -23.47
CA THR A 581 -1.49 -14.83 -23.54
C THR A 581 -2.88 -14.72 -22.94
N ILE A 582 -3.91 -15.15 -23.69
CA ILE A 582 -5.31 -15.16 -23.28
C ILE A 582 -5.84 -16.59 -23.31
N GLY A 583 -6.85 -16.86 -22.45
CA GLY A 583 -7.54 -18.13 -22.47
C GLY A 583 -8.61 -18.21 -23.56
N THR A 584 -8.93 -19.42 -23.95
CA THR A 584 -10.01 -19.75 -24.88
C THR A 584 -11.05 -20.62 -24.17
N LYS A 585 -12.30 -20.63 -24.67
CA LYS A 585 -13.39 -21.40 -24.07
C LYS A 585 -13.16 -22.90 -24.05
N ASP A 586 -12.35 -23.41 -24.97
CA ASP A 586 -11.96 -24.83 -25.04
C ASP A 586 -10.87 -25.21 -24.03
N GLY A 587 -10.49 -24.29 -23.11
CA GLY A 587 -9.46 -24.52 -22.10
C GLY A 587 -8.02 -24.36 -22.62
N SER A 588 -7.84 -24.06 -23.90
CA SER A 588 -6.51 -23.78 -24.47
C SER A 588 -6.10 -22.32 -24.25
N THR A 589 -4.89 -21.95 -24.70
CA THR A 589 -4.41 -20.58 -24.66
C THR A 589 -4.02 -20.08 -26.04
N ARG A 590 -4.14 -18.78 -26.24
CA ARG A 590 -3.70 -18.10 -27.46
C ARG A 590 -2.81 -16.93 -27.09
N ALA A 591 -1.66 -16.84 -27.74
CA ALA A 591 -0.70 -15.77 -27.54
C ALA A 591 -0.56 -14.91 -28.80
N GLY A 592 -0.35 -13.62 -28.63
CA GLY A 592 -0.14 -12.68 -29.73
C GLY A 592 -0.02 -11.25 -29.27
N TRP A 593 0.22 -10.35 -30.23
CA TRP A 593 0.38 -8.93 -29.97
C TRP A 593 -0.94 -8.17 -30.03
N VAL A 594 -1.11 -7.24 -29.10
CA VAL A 594 -2.22 -6.28 -29.10
C VAL A 594 -1.70 -4.86 -29.02
N CYS A 595 -2.37 -3.93 -29.72
CA CYS A 595 -2.06 -2.51 -29.66
C CYS A 595 -2.83 -1.87 -28.49
N GLU A 596 -2.15 -1.08 -27.64
CA GLU A 596 -2.77 -0.35 -26.53
C GLU A 596 -3.90 0.62 -26.99
N GLN A 597 -3.89 1.00 -28.26
CA GLN A 597 -4.85 1.91 -28.87
C GLN A 597 -5.60 1.22 -30.01
N ASN A 598 -6.49 0.32 -29.67
CA ASN A 598 -7.40 -0.33 -30.61
C ASN A 598 -8.85 -0.31 -30.06
N PRO A 599 -9.42 0.89 -29.81
CA PRO A 599 -10.76 1.00 -29.27
C PRO A 599 -11.82 0.48 -30.27
N PRO A 600 -12.96 -0.04 -29.81
CA PRO A 600 -13.34 -0.14 -28.39
C PRO A 600 -12.81 -1.39 -27.69
N LEU A 601 -12.21 -2.37 -28.38
CA LEU A 601 -11.93 -3.72 -27.89
C LEU A 601 -10.63 -3.84 -27.08
N VAL A 602 -9.66 -2.96 -27.30
CA VAL A 602 -8.41 -2.92 -26.52
C VAL A 602 -8.16 -1.48 -26.10
N ARG A 603 -7.97 -1.26 -24.81
CA ARG A 603 -7.70 0.07 -24.26
C ARG A 603 -6.80 0.01 -23.03
N MET A 604 -6.04 1.05 -22.82
CA MET A 604 -5.43 1.33 -21.53
C MET A 604 -6.43 2.04 -20.63
N CYS A 605 -6.54 1.60 -19.38
CA CYS A 605 -7.46 2.17 -18.39
C CYS A 605 -6.81 2.23 -17.00
N GLY A 606 -7.47 2.92 -16.09
CA GLY A 606 -7.05 3.03 -14.69
C GLY A 606 -8.05 2.36 -13.75
N PRO A 607 -7.77 2.32 -12.44
CA PRO A 607 -8.63 1.70 -11.44
C PRO A 607 -10.01 2.37 -11.34
N TRP A 608 -10.08 3.67 -11.62
CA TRP A 608 -11.32 4.46 -11.60
C TRP A 608 -12.26 4.19 -12.78
N ASP A 609 -11.77 3.51 -13.82
CA ASP A 609 -12.59 2.96 -14.90
C ASP A 609 -13.33 1.69 -14.48
N TRP A 610 -12.96 1.06 -13.37
CA TRP A 610 -13.47 -0.25 -12.91
C TRP A 610 -13.36 -1.33 -14.00
N PRO A 611 -12.15 -1.56 -14.56
CA PRO A 611 -11.99 -2.48 -15.67
C PRO A 611 -12.43 -3.90 -15.28
N GLY A 612 -13.25 -4.52 -16.11
CA GLY A 612 -13.75 -5.88 -15.89
C GLY A 612 -14.87 -6.02 -14.87
N PHE A 613 -15.13 -5.01 -14.02
CA PHE A 613 -16.18 -5.12 -12.99
C PHE A 613 -17.58 -5.11 -13.59
N GLU A 614 -18.40 -6.04 -13.12
CA GLU A 614 -19.79 -6.18 -13.53
C GLU A 614 -20.72 -6.25 -12.31
N LEU A 615 -21.75 -5.40 -12.32
CA LEU A 615 -22.74 -5.36 -11.25
C LEU A 615 -23.87 -6.35 -11.56
N VAL A 616 -24.21 -7.19 -10.57
CA VAL A 616 -25.26 -8.20 -10.67
C VAL A 616 -26.20 -8.08 -9.49
N ASP A 617 -27.43 -7.64 -9.74
CA ASP A 617 -28.46 -7.65 -8.69
C ASP A 617 -29.12 -9.03 -8.62
N ASN A 618 -28.85 -9.75 -7.54
CA ASN A 618 -29.40 -11.08 -7.25
C ASN A 618 -30.33 -11.06 -6.03
N SER A 619 -30.73 -9.90 -5.55
CA SER A 619 -31.53 -9.69 -4.33
C SER A 619 -32.93 -10.31 -4.39
N SER A 620 -33.44 -10.65 -5.57
CA SER A 620 -34.72 -11.29 -5.75
C SER A 620 -34.71 -12.80 -5.48
N ILE A 621 -33.56 -13.45 -5.49
CA ILE A 621 -33.42 -14.91 -5.29
C ILE A 621 -33.40 -15.24 -3.80
N LYS A 622 -34.28 -16.12 -3.37
CA LYS A 622 -34.37 -16.52 -1.96
C LYS A 622 -33.44 -17.67 -1.62
N PRO A 623 -32.92 -17.75 -0.37
CA PRO A 623 -32.08 -18.86 0.08
C PRO A 623 -32.72 -20.25 -0.13
N VAL A 624 -34.03 -20.38 0.02
CA VAL A 624 -34.76 -21.64 -0.19
C VAL A 624 -34.68 -22.11 -1.64
N ASP A 625 -34.75 -21.19 -2.62
CA ASP A 625 -34.67 -21.54 -4.05
C ASP A 625 -33.21 -21.92 -4.41
N MET A 626 -32.22 -21.22 -3.85
CA MET A 626 -30.82 -21.61 -4.03
C MET A 626 -30.53 -22.99 -3.45
N PHE A 627 -31.05 -23.31 -2.27
CA PHE A 627 -30.90 -24.64 -1.66
C PHE A 627 -31.52 -25.72 -2.50
N LYS A 628 -32.77 -25.52 -2.99
CA LYS A 628 -33.44 -26.47 -3.91
C LYS A 628 -32.63 -26.68 -5.20
N ARG A 629 -32.09 -25.57 -5.76
CA ARG A 629 -31.18 -25.67 -6.92
C ARG A 629 -29.94 -26.49 -6.60
N TYR A 630 -29.27 -26.24 -5.44
CA TYR A 630 -28.09 -27.00 -5.04
C TYR A 630 -28.38 -28.52 -4.99
N ILE A 631 -29.47 -28.93 -4.32
CA ILE A 631 -29.86 -30.32 -4.21
C ILE A 631 -30.16 -30.93 -5.58
N HIS A 632 -30.81 -30.15 -6.47
CA HIS A 632 -31.12 -30.60 -7.84
C HIS A 632 -29.83 -30.78 -8.68
N VAL A 633 -28.91 -29.83 -8.63
CA VAL A 633 -27.62 -29.88 -9.35
C VAL A 633 -26.74 -31.03 -8.83
N ALA A 634 -26.67 -31.21 -7.50
CA ALA A 634 -25.93 -32.29 -6.87
C ALA A 634 -26.57 -33.65 -6.93
N GLU A 635 -27.82 -33.73 -7.41
CA GLU A 635 -28.66 -34.97 -7.47
C GLU A 635 -28.78 -35.66 -6.09
N GLN A 636 -28.75 -34.86 -5.00
CA GLN A 636 -28.80 -35.36 -3.61
C GLN A 636 -30.18 -35.24 -2.99
N PHE A 637 -31.20 -35.77 -3.69
CA PHE A 637 -32.57 -35.73 -3.23
C PHE A 637 -32.77 -36.57 -1.97
N LEU A 638 -33.53 -36.04 -1.02
CA LEU A 638 -33.90 -36.74 0.22
C LEU A 638 -35.18 -37.55 0.07
N ALA A 639 -35.98 -37.30 -0.98
CA ALA A 639 -37.16 -38.03 -1.38
C ALA A 639 -37.37 -37.92 -2.90
N ASP A 640 -38.04 -38.90 -3.51
CA ASP A 640 -38.24 -38.94 -4.96
C ASP A 640 -39.09 -37.78 -5.48
N GLU A 641 -40.05 -37.31 -4.66
CA GLU A 641 -40.92 -36.17 -4.99
C GLU A 641 -40.13 -34.85 -5.13
N ASP A 642 -39.03 -34.73 -4.45
CA ASP A 642 -38.18 -33.52 -4.46
C ASP A 642 -37.62 -33.21 -5.85
N LYS A 643 -37.43 -34.26 -6.66
CA LYS A 643 -36.84 -34.11 -8.00
C LYS A 643 -37.67 -33.19 -8.89
N THR A 644 -38.97 -33.39 -8.96
CA THR A 644 -39.88 -32.58 -9.80
C THR A 644 -40.13 -31.19 -9.16
N GLU A 645 -40.27 -31.15 -7.84
CA GLU A 645 -40.50 -29.89 -7.13
C GLU A 645 -39.29 -28.93 -7.25
N PHE A 646 -38.08 -29.48 -7.12
CA PHE A 646 -36.87 -28.66 -7.11
C PHE A 646 -36.42 -28.24 -8.52
N GLU A 647 -36.84 -28.95 -9.56
CA GLU A 647 -36.55 -28.60 -10.96
C GLU A 647 -37.01 -27.17 -11.30
N THR A 648 -38.23 -26.80 -10.87
CA THR A 648 -38.78 -25.46 -11.12
C THR A 648 -37.95 -24.36 -10.41
N SER A 649 -37.57 -24.58 -9.16
CA SER A 649 -36.71 -23.62 -8.42
C SER A 649 -35.31 -23.55 -9.05
N ALA A 650 -34.72 -24.70 -9.44
CA ALA A 650 -33.45 -24.76 -10.13
C ALA A 650 -33.48 -23.98 -11.46
N ALA A 651 -34.52 -24.15 -12.26
CA ALA A 651 -34.70 -23.41 -13.52
C ALA A 651 -34.80 -21.90 -13.28
N THR A 652 -35.54 -21.47 -12.25
CA THR A 652 -35.67 -20.05 -11.89
C THR A 652 -34.33 -19.46 -11.47
N VAL A 653 -33.56 -20.14 -10.61
CA VAL A 653 -32.26 -19.67 -10.15
C VAL A 653 -31.24 -19.70 -11.29
N ASN A 654 -31.20 -20.70 -12.12
CA ASN A 654 -30.32 -20.81 -13.29
C ASN A 654 -30.58 -19.68 -14.31
N ALA A 655 -31.83 -19.24 -14.44
CA ALA A 655 -32.17 -18.09 -15.28
C ALA A 655 -31.75 -16.74 -14.67
N SER A 656 -31.28 -16.73 -13.42
CA SER A 656 -30.83 -15.49 -12.77
C SER A 656 -29.60 -14.92 -13.46
N PRO A 657 -29.41 -13.60 -13.41
CA PRO A 657 -28.24 -12.97 -14.01
C PRO A 657 -26.91 -13.49 -13.45
N LEU A 658 -26.87 -13.86 -12.17
CA LEU A 658 -25.67 -14.36 -11.52
C LEU A 658 -25.24 -15.72 -12.09
N ILE A 659 -26.13 -16.70 -12.08
CA ILE A 659 -25.81 -18.05 -12.57
C ILE A 659 -25.50 -18.02 -14.06
N SER A 660 -26.28 -17.28 -14.87
CA SER A 660 -26.03 -17.16 -16.31
C SER A 660 -24.64 -16.51 -16.61
N LYS A 661 -24.15 -15.61 -15.76
CA LYS A 661 -22.79 -15.06 -15.92
C LYS A 661 -21.71 -16.06 -15.51
N LEU A 662 -21.93 -16.78 -14.42
CA LEU A 662 -20.99 -17.81 -13.97
C LEU A 662 -20.87 -18.96 -14.97
N GLU A 663 -21.98 -19.46 -15.50
CA GLU A 663 -22.00 -20.48 -16.58
C GLU A 663 -21.16 -20.04 -17.78
N LYS A 664 -21.35 -18.82 -18.24
CA LYS A 664 -20.58 -18.30 -19.38
C LYS A 664 -19.09 -18.13 -19.10
N ALA A 665 -18.71 -17.93 -17.84
CA ALA A 665 -17.34 -17.60 -17.46
C ALA A 665 -16.54 -18.83 -16.99
N ILE A 666 -17.15 -19.78 -16.29
CA ILE A 666 -16.43 -20.82 -15.57
C ILE A 666 -16.93 -22.25 -15.79
N ASP A 667 -18.08 -22.45 -16.45
CA ASP A 667 -18.60 -23.80 -16.80
C ASP A 667 -17.69 -24.39 -17.89
N ALA A 668 -16.68 -25.15 -17.46
CA ALA A 668 -15.66 -25.71 -18.34
C ALA A 668 -16.15 -26.95 -19.09
N ASN A 669 -17.09 -27.70 -18.52
CA ASN A 669 -17.63 -28.94 -19.09
C ASN A 669 -18.90 -28.72 -19.91
N HIS A 670 -19.46 -27.48 -19.89
CA HIS A 670 -20.68 -27.07 -20.62
C HIS A 670 -21.93 -27.83 -20.22
N ASP A 671 -22.04 -28.28 -18.97
CA ASP A 671 -23.21 -29.00 -18.46
C ASP A 671 -24.29 -28.08 -17.87
N GLY A 672 -24.05 -26.76 -17.83
CA GLY A 672 -24.95 -25.76 -17.28
C GLY A 672 -25.06 -25.79 -15.75
N LYS A 673 -24.17 -26.50 -15.07
CA LYS A 673 -24.16 -26.69 -13.63
C LYS A 673 -22.97 -25.95 -13.02
N VAL A 674 -23.15 -24.74 -12.53
CA VAL A 674 -22.08 -24.05 -11.77
C VAL A 674 -21.90 -24.76 -10.43
N THR A 675 -20.76 -25.43 -10.27
CA THR A 675 -20.39 -26.27 -9.12
C THR A 675 -19.26 -25.63 -8.29
N ALA A 676 -19.09 -26.12 -7.05
CA ALA A 676 -17.95 -25.73 -6.20
C ALA A 676 -16.60 -26.08 -6.83
N GLN A 677 -16.52 -27.18 -7.58
CA GLN A 677 -15.28 -27.60 -8.25
C GLN A 677 -14.89 -26.62 -9.36
N GLU A 678 -15.86 -26.12 -10.12
CA GLU A 678 -15.63 -25.12 -11.17
C GLU A 678 -15.25 -23.77 -10.58
N LEU A 679 -15.91 -23.35 -9.50
CA LEU A 679 -15.51 -22.15 -8.75
C LEU A 679 -14.08 -22.26 -8.24
N LYS A 680 -13.67 -23.42 -7.75
CA LYS A 680 -12.31 -23.70 -7.30
C LYS A 680 -11.32 -23.61 -8.46
N HIS A 681 -11.58 -24.31 -9.55
CA HIS A 681 -10.73 -24.34 -10.74
C HIS A 681 -10.62 -22.96 -11.41
N ALA A 682 -11.69 -22.18 -11.39
CA ALA A 682 -11.70 -20.83 -11.95
C ALA A 682 -10.71 -19.87 -11.29
N GLN A 683 -10.27 -20.14 -10.06
CA GLN A 683 -9.29 -19.32 -9.36
C GLN A 683 -7.83 -19.60 -9.77
N GLU A 684 -7.58 -20.69 -10.52
CA GLU A 684 -6.24 -21.11 -10.91
C GLU A 684 -5.69 -20.32 -12.12
N THR A 685 -6.56 -19.82 -13.00
CA THR A 685 -6.17 -19.11 -14.21
C THR A 685 -6.62 -17.64 -14.19
N GLN A 686 -5.82 -16.75 -14.80
CA GLN A 686 -6.05 -15.31 -14.72
C GLN A 686 -7.43 -14.90 -15.24
N TRP A 687 -7.84 -15.34 -16.45
CA TRP A 687 -9.08 -14.88 -17.09
C TRP A 687 -10.36 -15.35 -16.38
N THR A 688 -10.37 -16.59 -15.86
CA THR A 688 -11.51 -17.10 -15.07
C THR A 688 -11.54 -16.52 -13.67
N ALA A 689 -10.36 -16.34 -13.05
CA ALA A 689 -10.22 -15.68 -11.76
C ALA A 689 -10.68 -14.21 -11.83
N GLU A 690 -10.34 -13.48 -12.90
CA GLU A 690 -10.83 -12.12 -13.15
C GLU A 690 -12.33 -12.09 -13.36
N ALA A 691 -12.88 -13.00 -14.20
CA ALA A 691 -14.31 -13.09 -14.45
C ALA A 691 -15.11 -13.36 -13.16
N LEU A 692 -14.54 -14.13 -12.22
CA LEU A 692 -15.13 -14.42 -10.93
C LEU A 692 -15.00 -13.26 -9.96
N SER A 693 -13.77 -12.74 -9.79
CA SER A 693 -13.43 -11.75 -8.77
C SER A 693 -13.88 -10.32 -9.10
N HIS A 694 -14.25 -10.05 -10.35
CA HIS A 694 -14.81 -8.76 -10.78
C HIS A 694 -16.34 -8.72 -10.82
N LEU A 695 -17.02 -9.79 -10.40
CA LEU A 695 -18.46 -9.70 -10.14
C LEU A 695 -18.69 -8.94 -8.84
N VAL A 696 -19.57 -7.95 -8.87
CA VAL A 696 -20.09 -7.27 -7.68
C VAL A 696 -21.55 -7.63 -7.57
N VAL A 697 -21.90 -8.37 -6.52
CA VAL A 697 -23.21 -9.00 -6.43
C VAL A 697 -24.01 -8.39 -5.27
N ARG A 698 -25.24 -8.01 -5.56
CA ARG A 698 -26.19 -7.58 -4.54
C ARG A 698 -27.01 -8.75 -4.07
N CYS A 699 -26.87 -9.10 -2.81
CA CYS A 699 -27.59 -10.20 -2.18
C CYS A 699 -27.88 -9.89 -0.71
N GLU A 700 -28.80 -10.65 -0.13
CA GLU A 700 -29.06 -10.61 1.31
C GLU A 700 -27.85 -11.19 2.07
N SER A 701 -27.35 -10.41 3.05
CA SER A 701 -26.22 -10.82 3.91
C SER A 701 -26.62 -12.02 4.79
N GLU A 702 -25.69 -12.92 5.02
CA GLU A 702 -25.88 -14.06 5.93
C GLU A 702 -25.88 -13.65 7.42
N TRP A 703 -25.40 -12.44 7.74
CA TRP A 703 -25.23 -11.91 9.10
C TRP A 703 -26.40 -11.07 9.62
N GLY A 704 -27.44 -10.87 8.81
CA GLY A 704 -28.62 -10.05 9.14
C GLY A 704 -29.92 -10.58 8.52
N GLY A 705 -31.01 -9.88 8.68
CA GLY A 705 -32.34 -10.26 8.19
C GLY A 705 -33.04 -11.35 9.01
N GLY A 706 -32.48 -11.72 10.17
CA GLY A 706 -33.07 -12.67 11.11
C GLY A 706 -33.01 -14.13 10.65
N LEU A 707 -33.63 -15.02 11.44
CA LEU A 707 -33.59 -16.46 11.21
C LEU A 707 -34.67 -16.99 10.24
N GLY A 708 -35.70 -16.20 9.92
CA GLY A 708 -36.84 -16.65 9.12
C GLY A 708 -36.45 -17.23 7.75
N LYS A 709 -35.44 -16.66 7.09
CA LYS A 709 -34.92 -17.16 5.82
C LYS A 709 -34.27 -18.55 5.91
N TRP A 710 -33.63 -18.84 7.07
CA TRP A 710 -33.03 -20.14 7.37
C TRP A 710 -34.05 -21.16 7.86
N GLU A 711 -35.00 -20.74 8.69
CA GLU A 711 -36.11 -21.56 9.16
C GLU A 711 -36.99 -22.06 7.97
N ALA A 712 -37.09 -21.26 6.91
CA ALA A 712 -37.81 -21.66 5.67
C ALA A 712 -37.21 -22.91 5.02
N LEU A 713 -35.96 -23.29 5.29
CA LEU A 713 -35.34 -24.53 4.82
C LEU A 713 -35.72 -25.76 5.66
N SER A 714 -36.23 -25.56 6.90
CA SER A 714 -36.51 -26.66 7.84
C SER A 714 -37.37 -27.76 7.28
N PRO A 715 -38.45 -27.47 6.52
CA PRO A 715 -39.28 -28.54 5.90
C PRO A 715 -38.51 -29.41 4.92
N LEU A 716 -37.45 -28.88 4.29
CA LEU A 716 -36.64 -29.55 3.30
C LEU A 716 -35.59 -30.50 3.93
N MET A 717 -35.28 -30.33 5.21
CA MET A 717 -34.19 -31.06 5.89
C MET A 717 -34.59 -32.50 6.28
N LYS A 718 -35.88 -32.82 6.38
CA LYS A 718 -36.40 -34.19 6.61
C LYS A 718 -35.62 -34.94 7.72
N LYS A 719 -34.86 -35.99 7.35
CA LYS A 719 -34.07 -36.81 8.28
C LYS A 719 -32.93 -36.04 8.95
N LEU A 720 -32.52 -34.93 8.36
CA LEU A 720 -31.45 -34.06 8.88
C LEU A 720 -31.98 -32.87 9.71
N LEU A 721 -33.29 -32.85 10.00
CA LEU A 721 -33.92 -31.73 10.71
C LEU A 721 -33.30 -31.46 12.08
N TRP A 722 -32.87 -32.50 12.80
CA TRP A 722 -32.21 -32.35 14.09
C TRP A 722 -30.85 -31.62 13.97
N LEU A 723 -30.08 -31.98 12.95
CA LEU A 723 -28.81 -31.31 12.63
C LEU A 723 -29.06 -29.86 12.21
N TRP A 724 -30.07 -29.64 11.35
CA TRP A 724 -30.42 -28.32 10.89
C TRP A 724 -30.87 -27.39 12.03
N LYS A 725 -31.61 -27.90 13.02
CA LYS A 725 -31.99 -27.13 14.22
C LYS A 725 -30.75 -26.67 15.00
N ALA A 726 -29.75 -27.51 15.18
CA ALA A 726 -28.48 -27.15 15.80
C ALA A 726 -27.74 -26.07 14.99
N GLU A 727 -27.77 -26.18 13.63
CA GLU A 727 -27.19 -25.15 12.77
C GLU A 727 -27.94 -23.81 12.82
N ILE A 728 -29.29 -23.81 12.88
CA ILE A 728 -30.07 -22.57 13.07
C ILE A 728 -29.71 -21.89 14.40
N GLU A 729 -29.54 -22.66 15.49
CA GLU A 729 -29.10 -22.10 16.77
C GLU A 729 -27.73 -21.44 16.63
N ARG A 730 -26.77 -22.09 15.95
CA ARG A 730 -25.45 -21.55 15.67
C ARG A 730 -25.51 -20.28 14.81
N ILE A 731 -26.30 -20.29 13.72
CA ILE A 731 -26.53 -19.12 12.86
C ILE A 731 -27.08 -17.94 13.68
N GLY A 732 -28.01 -18.21 14.64
CA GLY A 732 -28.56 -17.18 15.50
C GLY A 732 -27.49 -16.46 16.34
N LYS A 733 -26.46 -17.19 16.79
CA LYS A 733 -25.34 -16.60 17.53
C LYS A 733 -24.39 -15.79 16.64
N LEU A 734 -24.44 -16.01 15.32
CA LEU A 734 -23.65 -15.31 14.31
C LEU A 734 -24.34 -14.05 13.76
N GLN A 735 -25.61 -13.81 14.06
CA GLN A 735 -26.34 -12.61 13.62
C GLN A 735 -25.88 -11.39 14.42
N TRP A 736 -25.47 -10.33 13.75
CA TRP A 736 -24.97 -9.11 14.40
C TRP A 736 -25.40 -7.82 13.68
N TRP A 737 -25.90 -7.90 12.43
CA TRP A 737 -26.17 -6.75 11.56
C TRP A 737 -27.10 -5.70 12.21
N GLU A 738 -28.21 -6.15 12.75
CA GLU A 738 -29.23 -5.29 13.36
C GLU A 738 -28.67 -4.53 14.56
N GLN A 739 -27.74 -5.15 15.32
CA GLN A 739 -27.11 -4.52 16.49
C GLN A 739 -26.21 -3.33 16.05
N VAL A 740 -25.58 -3.42 14.87
CA VAL A 740 -24.79 -2.32 14.31
C VAL A 740 -25.69 -1.24 13.72
N VAL A 741 -26.79 -1.62 13.05
CA VAL A 741 -27.79 -0.67 12.53
C VAL A 741 -28.42 0.16 13.65
N GLU A 742 -28.82 -0.46 14.77
CA GLU A 742 -29.38 0.22 15.94
C GLU A 742 -28.45 1.31 16.51
N LYS A 743 -27.14 1.10 16.44
CA LYS A 743 -26.12 2.07 16.90
C LYS A 743 -25.80 3.15 15.87
N LYS A 744 -26.44 3.11 14.69
CA LYS A 744 -26.36 4.15 13.65
C LYS A 744 -24.91 4.44 13.21
N VAL A 745 -24.14 3.39 12.96
CA VAL A 745 -22.80 3.54 12.42
C VAL A 745 -22.86 4.28 11.08
N ASP A 746 -22.12 5.38 10.97
CA ASP A 746 -22.15 6.24 9.78
C ASP A 746 -21.78 5.49 8.50
N GLY A 747 -22.67 5.56 7.50
CA GLY A 747 -22.52 4.89 6.20
C GLY A 747 -22.81 3.38 6.23
N PHE A 748 -23.19 2.79 7.37
CA PHE A 748 -23.55 1.37 7.40
C PHE A 748 -24.96 1.16 6.79
N PRO A 749 -25.12 0.17 5.86
CA PRO A 749 -26.39 -0.08 5.20
C PRO A 749 -27.48 -0.51 6.21
N SER A 750 -28.62 0.15 6.19
CA SER A 750 -29.77 -0.18 7.06
C SER A 750 -30.38 -1.53 6.75
N GLU A 751 -30.43 -1.87 5.46
CA GLU A 751 -30.95 -3.15 4.97
C GLU A 751 -29.81 -4.13 4.77
N PRO A 752 -29.95 -5.40 5.14
CA PRO A 752 -28.91 -6.43 4.95
C PRO A 752 -28.85 -6.91 3.48
N ASN A 753 -28.92 -5.99 2.52
CA ASN A 753 -28.89 -6.23 1.08
C ASN A 753 -27.82 -5.36 0.39
N PRO A 754 -26.56 -5.41 0.84
CA PRO A 754 -25.51 -4.59 0.28
C PRO A 754 -24.98 -5.15 -1.05
N TRP A 755 -24.14 -4.37 -1.73
CA TRP A 755 -23.28 -4.82 -2.81
C TRP A 755 -22.03 -5.49 -2.23
N HIS A 756 -21.83 -6.78 -2.50
CA HIS A 756 -20.67 -7.55 -2.09
C HIS A 756 -19.60 -7.55 -3.18
N PHE A 757 -18.35 -7.50 -2.77
CA PHE A 757 -17.18 -7.56 -3.65
C PHE A 757 -16.37 -8.81 -3.34
N HIS A 758 -15.79 -9.40 -4.37
CA HIS A 758 -14.68 -10.32 -4.12
C HIS A 758 -13.49 -9.52 -3.55
N PRO A 759 -13.05 -9.79 -2.29
CA PRO A 759 -12.02 -8.98 -1.64
C PRO A 759 -10.73 -8.85 -2.47
N ILE A 760 -10.25 -9.95 -3.06
CA ILE A 760 -9.01 -9.95 -3.85
C ILE A 760 -9.16 -9.12 -5.13
N GLY A 761 -10.31 -9.19 -5.82
CA GLY A 761 -10.57 -8.40 -7.02
C GLY A 761 -10.58 -6.90 -6.72
N LEU A 762 -11.27 -6.48 -5.66
CA LEU A 762 -11.31 -5.07 -5.25
C LEU A 762 -9.93 -4.55 -4.86
N ILE A 763 -9.20 -5.27 -4.00
CA ILE A 763 -7.84 -4.89 -3.60
C ILE A 763 -6.96 -4.82 -4.84
N GLY A 764 -7.00 -5.83 -5.73
CA GLY A 764 -6.20 -5.91 -6.95
C GLY A 764 -6.41 -4.74 -7.90
N ASN A 765 -7.64 -4.21 -7.97
CA ASN A 765 -7.95 -3.04 -8.78
C ASN A 765 -7.25 -1.77 -8.27
N PHE A 766 -7.11 -1.62 -6.95
CA PHE A 766 -6.61 -0.37 -6.36
C PHE A 766 -5.21 -0.45 -5.77
N ILE A 767 -4.66 -1.63 -5.46
CA ILE A 767 -3.35 -1.77 -4.80
C ILE A 767 -2.19 -1.21 -5.63
N ASN A 768 -2.33 -1.25 -6.95
CA ASN A 768 -1.34 -0.74 -7.91
C ASN A 768 -1.71 0.65 -8.47
N SER A 769 -2.78 1.28 -7.96
CA SER A 769 -3.19 2.62 -8.37
C SER A 769 -2.21 3.70 -7.96
N GLY A 770 -1.18 3.33 -7.23
CA GLY A 770 -0.12 4.22 -6.77
C GLY A 770 1.14 4.23 -7.64
N ILE A 771 1.12 3.65 -8.86
CA ILE A 771 2.18 3.94 -9.85
C ILE A 771 1.84 5.30 -10.45
N GLY A 772 2.40 6.35 -9.83
CA GLY A 772 2.10 7.73 -10.13
C GLY A 772 0.83 8.19 -9.40
N ASP A 773 0.91 8.35 -8.07
CA ASP A 773 -0.09 9.13 -7.34
C ASP A 773 -0.11 10.55 -7.92
N PRO A 774 -1.13 10.94 -8.71
CA PRO A 774 -1.17 12.27 -9.33
C PRO A 774 -1.35 13.37 -8.29
N THR A 775 -1.56 13.02 -7.03
CA THR A 775 -1.69 13.98 -5.93
C THR A 775 -0.41 14.09 -5.12
N ARG A 776 0.47 13.09 -5.18
CA ARG A 776 1.81 13.15 -4.62
C ARG A 776 2.80 13.54 -5.70
N ILE A 777 2.68 14.81 -6.15
CA ILE A 777 3.55 15.38 -7.15
C ILE A 777 4.76 15.98 -6.45
N LEU A 778 5.93 15.40 -6.72
CA LEU A 778 7.21 16.01 -6.37
C LEU A 778 7.56 17.03 -7.46
N ARG A 779 7.32 18.30 -7.17
CA ARG A 779 7.70 19.39 -8.06
C ARG A 779 9.11 19.85 -7.71
N LEU A 780 10.02 19.71 -8.66
CA LEU A 780 11.37 20.25 -8.53
C LEU A 780 11.37 21.72 -8.96
N SER A 781 12.01 22.56 -8.20
CA SER A 781 12.40 23.89 -8.65
C SER A 781 13.70 23.82 -9.48
N GLU A 782 14.02 24.86 -10.23
CA GLU A 782 15.32 24.97 -10.91
C GLU A 782 16.48 24.81 -9.93
N GLN A 783 16.34 25.33 -8.71
CA GLN A 783 17.34 25.19 -7.67
C GLN A 783 17.50 23.75 -7.18
N ASP A 784 16.41 22.96 -7.11
CA ASP A 784 16.49 21.55 -6.72
C ASP A 784 17.22 20.72 -7.79
N VAL A 785 16.99 21.02 -9.07
CA VAL A 785 17.71 20.40 -10.18
C VAL A 785 19.21 20.74 -10.11
N GLU A 786 19.56 22.00 -9.88
CA GLU A 786 20.95 22.42 -9.73
C GLU A 786 21.61 21.79 -8.51
N ASP A 787 20.93 21.72 -7.37
CA ASP A 787 21.45 21.07 -6.17
C ASP A 787 21.67 19.56 -6.39
N LEU A 788 20.78 18.87 -7.13
CA LEU A 788 20.94 17.48 -7.54
C LEU A 788 22.15 17.29 -8.48
N ILE A 789 22.33 18.17 -9.45
CA ILE A 789 23.49 18.15 -10.35
C ILE A 789 24.80 18.29 -9.57
N LYS A 790 24.86 19.26 -8.67
CA LYS A 790 26.06 19.55 -7.86
C LYS A 790 26.42 18.39 -6.94
N VAL A 791 25.47 17.84 -6.18
CA VAL A 791 25.77 16.70 -5.29
C VAL A 791 26.13 15.45 -6.09
N THR A 792 25.46 15.18 -7.20
CA THR A 792 25.78 14.03 -8.06
C THR A 792 27.20 14.13 -8.59
N ALA A 793 27.64 15.32 -9.01
CA ALA A 793 29.02 15.54 -9.47
C ALA A 793 30.08 15.31 -8.40
N THR A 794 29.74 15.35 -7.10
CA THR A 794 30.68 15.01 -6.01
C THR A 794 30.68 13.51 -5.69
N GLU A 795 29.60 12.80 -6.01
CA GLU A 795 29.42 11.39 -5.61
C GLU A 795 29.81 10.38 -6.67
N VAL A 796 29.72 10.73 -7.97
CA VAL A 796 29.98 9.77 -9.05
C VAL A 796 31.45 9.72 -9.50
N ALA A 797 31.86 8.56 -9.93
CA ALA A 797 33.21 8.35 -10.46
C ALA A 797 33.32 8.79 -11.93
N ILE A 798 33.79 10.00 -12.18
CA ILE A 798 33.90 10.59 -13.52
C ILE A 798 34.80 9.82 -14.49
N SER A 799 35.58 8.85 -14.04
CA SER A 799 36.42 7.98 -14.88
C SER A 799 35.64 6.85 -15.55
N LEU A 800 34.39 6.61 -15.17
CA LEU A 800 33.52 5.61 -15.77
C LEU A 800 33.18 5.96 -17.23
N ASN A 801 32.89 4.92 -18.02
CA ASN A 801 32.31 5.12 -19.38
C ASN A 801 30.91 5.75 -19.25
N ASP A 802 30.35 6.27 -20.34
CA ASP A 802 29.11 7.05 -20.31
C ASP A 802 27.91 6.24 -19.79
N GLU A 803 27.79 4.97 -20.12
CA GLU A 803 26.70 4.10 -19.67
C GLU A 803 26.75 3.86 -18.15
N ASN A 804 27.88 3.43 -17.63
CA ASN A 804 28.07 3.19 -16.20
C ASN A 804 27.96 4.48 -15.39
N LEU A 805 28.44 5.60 -15.95
CA LEU A 805 28.35 6.92 -15.29
C LEU A 805 26.89 7.42 -15.25
N ALA A 806 26.15 7.29 -16.34
CA ALA A 806 24.75 7.68 -16.42
C ALA A 806 23.89 6.88 -15.43
N ASN A 807 24.09 5.56 -15.37
CA ASN A 807 23.38 4.69 -14.43
C ASN A 807 23.76 5.01 -12.98
N GLN A 808 25.04 5.28 -12.68
CA GLN A 808 25.47 5.66 -11.35
C GLN A 808 24.91 7.03 -10.94
N ALA A 809 24.91 8.01 -11.84
CA ALA A 809 24.35 9.34 -11.61
C ALA A 809 22.83 9.29 -11.37
N GLY A 810 22.11 8.58 -12.20
CA GLY A 810 20.66 8.38 -12.02
C GLY A 810 20.32 7.67 -10.72
N ALA A 811 21.10 6.67 -10.31
CA ALA A 811 20.91 5.95 -9.06
C ALA A 811 21.14 6.84 -7.81
N VAL A 812 22.13 7.76 -7.85
CA VAL A 812 22.32 8.76 -6.78
C VAL A 812 21.14 9.71 -6.71
N VAL A 813 20.69 10.23 -7.87
CA VAL A 813 19.51 11.12 -7.96
C VAL A 813 18.28 10.43 -7.39
N ASP A 814 17.98 9.19 -7.80
CA ASP A 814 16.82 8.45 -7.30
C ASP A 814 16.88 8.16 -5.81
N THR A 815 18.08 7.89 -5.25
CA THR A 815 18.23 7.72 -3.80
C THR A 815 17.88 9.01 -3.05
N ILE A 816 18.28 10.17 -3.56
CA ILE A 816 17.97 11.47 -2.94
C ILE A 816 16.48 11.77 -3.05
N ILE A 817 15.88 11.54 -4.20
CA ILE A 817 14.43 11.66 -4.43
C ILE A 817 13.66 10.77 -3.46
N ASN A 818 14.06 9.51 -3.33
CA ASN A 818 13.44 8.56 -2.40
C ASN A 818 13.53 9.05 -0.95
N ARG A 819 14.66 9.62 -0.55
CA ARG A 819 14.84 10.21 0.80
C ARG A 819 13.86 11.36 1.04
N VAL A 820 13.73 12.29 0.11
CA VAL A 820 12.75 13.41 0.19
C VAL A 820 11.34 12.88 0.35
N MET A 821 11.00 11.80 -0.33
CA MET A 821 9.67 11.20 -0.35
C MET A 821 9.43 10.18 0.76
N SER A 822 10.46 9.79 1.52
CA SER A 822 10.40 8.71 2.52
C SER A 822 9.62 9.03 3.78
N GLY A 823 9.43 10.32 4.10
CA GLY A 823 8.80 10.76 5.35
C GLY A 823 9.73 10.74 6.57
N VAL A 824 11.04 10.56 6.39
CA VAL A 824 12.03 10.79 7.45
C VAL A 824 11.98 12.26 7.85
N LYS A 825 11.87 12.53 9.15
CA LYS A 825 11.53 13.85 9.68
C LYS A 825 12.41 15.01 9.19
N ASN A 826 13.70 14.76 8.97
CA ASN A 826 14.66 15.77 8.55
C ASN A 826 14.84 15.87 7.03
N TRP A 827 14.18 14.98 6.25
CA TRP A 827 14.35 14.84 4.81
C TRP A 827 13.13 15.33 4.02
N SER A 828 12.61 16.50 4.35
CA SER A 828 11.41 17.06 3.70
C SER A 828 11.68 17.86 2.42
N THR A 829 12.95 18.21 2.14
CA THR A 829 13.41 18.98 0.97
C THR A 829 14.72 18.41 0.43
N PHE A 830 15.03 18.65 -0.86
CA PHE A 830 16.31 18.26 -1.47
C PHE A 830 17.51 18.80 -0.69
N ARG A 831 17.51 20.10 -0.37
CA ARG A 831 18.55 20.70 0.46
C ARG A 831 18.66 20.10 1.86
N GLY A 832 17.52 19.78 2.46
CA GLY A 832 17.47 19.10 3.75
C GLY A 832 18.15 17.74 3.72
N VAL A 833 17.94 16.96 2.67
CA VAL A 833 18.60 15.66 2.44
C VAL A 833 20.10 15.86 2.16
N ILE A 834 20.42 16.74 1.19
CA ILE A 834 21.79 16.87 0.70
C ILE A 834 22.72 17.51 1.74
N ASN A 835 22.23 18.51 2.48
CA ASN A 835 23.00 19.18 3.51
C ASN A 835 22.91 18.52 4.89
N ASP A 836 22.19 17.39 5.02
CA ASP A 836 22.14 16.67 6.29
C ASP A 836 23.52 16.10 6.65
N ARG A 837 23.83 16.16 7.93
CA ARG A 837 25.16 15.77 8.43
C ARG A 837 25.43 14.30 8.16
N TRP A 838 26.60 13.99 7.60
CA TRP A 838 27.08 12.64 7.29
C TRP A 838 26.39 11.95 6.08
N GLN A 839 25.49 12.64 5.36
CA GLN A 839 24.83 11.99 4.21
C GLN A 839 25.73 11.98 2.97
N PHE A 840 26.48 13.06 2.72
CA PHE A 840 27.36 13.20 1.57
C PHE A 840 28.73 13.71 2.02
N SER A 841 29.78 12.92 1.75
CA SER A 841 31.11 13.12 2.31
C SER A 841 31.78 14.43 1.88
N ASP A 842 31.53 14.89 0.64
CA ASP A 842 32.07 16.14 0.11
C ASP A 842 31.22 17.36 0.51
N ILE A 843 29.98 17.14 0.92
CA ILE A 843 29.06 18.23 1.25
C ILE A 843 29.17 18.61 2.73
N ASN A 844 28.74 17.77 3.65
CA ASN A 844 28.63 18.09 5.07
C ASN A 844 29.17 16.97 5.99
N ALA A 845 30.37 16.49 5.70
CA ALA A 845 31.11 15.64 6.62
C ALA A 845 32.14 16.46 7.41
N PRO A 846 32.49 16.06 8.65
CA PRO A 846 33.51 16.74 9.44
C PRO A 846 34.92 16.32 8.98
N ARG A 847 35.23 16.60 7.74
CA ARG A 847 36.55 16.36 7.14
C ARG A 847 37.08 17.66 6.50
N ALA A 848 38.39 17.79 6.43
CA ALA A 848 39.01 18.88 5.69
C ALA A 848 38.67 18.81 4.21
N GLY A 849 38.20 19.93 3.64
CA GLY A 849 37.86 20.03 2.23
C GLY A 849 36.36 19.77 1.88
N ALA A 850 35.50 19.45 2.85
CA ALA A 850 34.07 19.46 2.63
C ALA A 850 33.56 20.89 2.38
N TYR A 851 32.57 21.01 1.48
CA TYR A 851 32.00 22.30 1.07
C TYR A 851 31.11 22.96 2.14
N GLY A 852 30.70 22.22 3.17
CA GLY A 852 29.77 22.64 4.22
C GLY A 852 28.32 22.67 3.80
N SER A 853 28.03 22.92 2.52
CA SER A 853 26.71 22.83 1.93
C SER A 853 26.79 22.68 0.41
N VAL A 854 25.72 22.17 -0.23
CA VAL A 854 25.66 21.99 -1.70
C VAL A 854 25.74 23.32 -2.44
N GLN A 855 25.27 24.42 -1.85
CA GLN A 855 25.35 25.75 -2.43
C GLN A 855 26.79 26.20 -2.68
N ASN A 856 27.73 25.73 -1.85
CA ASN A 856 29.14 26.10 -1.93
C ASN A 856 29.95 25.28 -2.96
N VAL A 857 29.32 24.24 -3.58
CA VAL A 857 29.97 23.46 -4.64
C VAL A 857 30.12 24.36 -5.86
N PRO A 858 31.35 24.63 -6.33
CA PRO A 858 31.56 25.53 -7.46
C PRO A 858 31.19 24.86 -8.77
N GLU A 859 30.75 25.64 -9.78
CA GLU A 859 30.42 25.15 -11.12
C GLU A 859 31.59 24.41 -11.79
N SER A 860 32.83 24.82 -11.50
CA SER A 860 34.02 24.13 -12.05
C SER A 860 34.14 22.68 -11.57
N ARG A 861 33.44 22.28 -10.52
CA ARG A 861 33.39 20.90 -10.01
C ARG A 861 32.36 20.02 -10.77
N VAL A 862 31.49 20.63 -11.57
CA VAL A 862 30.39 19.95 -12.27
C VAL A 862 30.78 19.71 -13.75
N PRO A 863 31.13 18.47 -14.12
CA PRO A 863 31.40 18.16 -15.52
C PRO A 863 30.14 18.31 -16.38
N ALA A 864 30.22 18.91 -17.55
CA ALA A 864 29.08 19.10 -18.46
C ALA A 864 28.33 17.78 -18.77
N ARG A 865 29.09 16.66 -18.93
CA ARG A 865 28.47 15.35 -19.15
C ARG A 865 27.64 14.84 -17.97
N VAL A 866 28.07 15.09 -16.71
CA VAL A 866 27.29 14.71 -15.51
C VAL A 866 26.00 15.52 -15.46
N ARG A 867 26.09 16.83 -15.72
CA ARG A 867 24.90 17.70 -15.83
C ARG A 867 23.90 17.16 -16.86
N ALA A 868 24.37 16.83 -18.05
CA ALA A 868 23.51 16.27 -19.11
C ALA A 868 22.85 14.95 -18.70
N MET A 869 23.59 14.06 -18.05
CA MET A 869 23.09 12.75 -17.58
C MET A 869 22.04 12.91 -16.48
N VAL A 870 22.24 13.80 -15.53
CA VAL A 870 21.25 14.09 -14.46
C VAL A 870 19.97 14.66 -15.05
N ILE A 871 20.07 15.62 -15.97
CA ILE A 871 18.91 16.21 -16.64
C ILE A 871 18.15 15.14 -17.44
N ALA A 872 18.85 14.34 -18.25
CA ALA A 872 18.23 13.27 -19.03
C ALA A 872 17.53 12.23 -18.13
N HIS A 873 18.14 11.87 -16.99
CA HIS A 873 17.51 10.98 -16.03
C HIS A 873 16.24 11.60 -15.39
N LEU A 874 16.29 12.86 -15.00
CA LEU A 874 15.13 13.57 -14.46
C LEU A 874 14.00 13.70 -15.51
N GLN A 875 14.33 13.92 -16.78
CA GLN A 875 13.38 13.90 -17.88
C GLN A 875 12.73 12.52 -18.05
N ASP A 876 13.52 11.43 -18.02
CA ASP A 876 13.01 10.05 -18.06
C ASP A 876 12.06 9.79 -16.87
N ARG A 877 12.46 10.18 -15.67
CA ARG A 877 11.63 10.05 -14.45
C ARG A 877 10.33 10.87 -14.54
N ALA A 878 10.39 12.09 -15.03
CA ALA A 878 9.21 12.94 -15.24
C ALA A 878 8.25 12.36 -16.29
N ASN A 879 8.77 11.64 -17.29
CA ASN A 879 8.02 10.91 -18.31
C ASN A 879 7.52 9.52 -17.83
N GLY A 880 7.67 9.21 -16.54
CA GLY A 880 7.21 7.95 -15.95
C GLY A 880 8.22 6.80 -16.02
N GLY A 881 9.49 7.09 -16.30
CA GLY A 881 10.57 6.11 -16.20
C GLY A 881 10.71 5.52 -14.78
N PRO A 882 11.10 4.26 -14.60
CA PRO A 882 11.23 3.61 -13.30
C PRO A 882 12.43 4.17 -12.51
N SER A 883 12.35 4.09 -11.17
CA SER A 883 13.52 4.34 -10.32
C SER A 883 14.61 3.29 -10.55
N LEU A 884 15.85 3.72 -10.73
CA LEU A 884 17.00 2.82 -10.87
C LEU A 884 17.29 2.06 -9.56
N VAL A 885 16.87 2.58 -8.42
CA VAL A 885 17.15 1.98 -7.10
C VAL A 885 15.89 1.46 -6.39
N GLY A 886 14.74 1.41 -7.10
CA GLY A 886 13.47 1.04 -6.49
C GLY A 886 13.15 1.96 -5.32
N ASN A 887 12.88 1.39 -4.13
CA ASN A 887 12.57 2.13 -2.90
C ASN A 887 13.77 2.31 -1.96
N ASN A 888 15.00 2.07 -2.43
CA ASN A 888 16.17 2.15 -1.56
C ASN A 888 16.52 3.58 -1.16
N LEU A 889 16.93 3.73 0.11
CA LEU A 889 17.20 5.00 0.77
C LEU A 889 18.70 5.24 1.05
N SER A 890 19.54 4.22 0.82
CA SER A 890 20.97 4.31 1.12
C SER A 890 21.79 3.71 -0.02
N TYR A 891 23.03 4.16 -0.16
CA TYR A 891 24.01 3.54 -1.03
C TYR A 891 25.41 3.63 -0.43
N ALA A 892 26.26 2.69 -0.78
CA ALA A 892 27.65 2.67 -0.34
C ALA A 892 28.56 2.13 -1.45
N ASN A 893 29.83 2.50 -1.39
CA ASN A 893 30.89 1.83 -2.13
C ASN A 893 31.41 0.67 -1.27
N PRO A 894 31.24 -0.60 -1.67
CA PRO A 894 31.65 -1.76 -0.87
C PRO A 894 33.17 -1.87 -0.65
N TYR A 895 33.97 -1.11 -1.41
CA TYR A 895 35.44 -1.06 -1.29
C TYR A 895 35.96 0.11 -0.46
N ALA A 896 35.09 0.94 0.10
CA ALA A 896 35.48 2.09 0.93
C ALA A 896 35.70 1.72 2.41
N LEU A 897 35.92 0.44 2.72
CA LEU A 897 36.03 -0.07 4.09
C LEU A 897 37.41 0.11 4.74
N ASP A 898 38.47 0.28 3.92
CA ASP A 898 39.84 0.21 4.40
C ASP A 898 40.25 1.40 5.32
N GLU A 899 39.56 2.55 5.23
CA GLU A 899 39.83 3.77 5.99
C GLU A 899 38.65 4.18 6.91
N ALA A 900 37.63 3.33 7.07
CA ALA A 900 36.40 3.69 7.75
C ALA A 900 36.45 3.41 9.26
N THR A 901 35.72 4.22 10.06
CA THR A 901 35.47 3.92 11.48
C THR A 901 34.58 2.66 11.61
N ASP A 902 34.61 2.01 12.79
CA ASP A 902 33.79 0.79 13.00
C ASP A 902 32.30 1.02 12.77
N ALA A 903 31.76 2.18 13.15
CA ALA A 903 30.38 2.55 12.88
C ALA A 903 30.09 2.70 11.37
N THR A 904 31.04 3.24 10.60
CA THR A 904 30.92 3.38 9.14
C THR A 904 31.02 2.01 8.47
N LYS A 905 31.88 1.12 8.97
CA LYS A 905 31.99 -0.27 8.47
C LYS A 905 30.68 -1.01 8.63
N ALA A 906 30.10 -1.01 9.83
CA ALA A 906 28.83 -1.66 10.12
C ALA A 906 27.70 -1.12 9.23
N TRP A 907 27.65 0.19 9.00
CA TRP A 907 26.67 0.79 8.09
C TRP A 907 26.87 0.37 6.63
N VAL A 908 28.12 0.35 6.14
CA VAL A 908 28.42 -0.13 4.77
C VAL A 908 28.08 -1.61 4.62
N GLU A 909 28.40 -2.44 5.61
CA GLU A 909 28.08 -3.86 5.61
C GLU A 909 26.57 -4.10 5.55
N ASP A 910 25.75 -3.33 6.29
CA ASP A 910 24.30 -3.39 6.25
C ASP A 910 23.78 -2.99 4.86
N VAL A 911 24.24 -1.88 4.29
CA VAL A 911 23.86 -1.46 2.92
C VAL A 911 24.24 -2.52 1.89
N VAL A 912 25.45 -3.09 1.97
CA VAL A 912 25.92 -4.15 1.06
C VAL A 912 25.08 -5.40 1.20
N HIS A 913 24.74 -5.79 2.41
CA HIS A 913 23.86 -6.94 2.66
C HIS A 913 22.48 -6.73 2.03
N GLN A 914 21.84 -5.59 2.26
CA GLN A 914 20.54 -5.26 1.66
C GLN A 914 20.61 -5.17 0.14
N ALA A 915 21.67 -4.60 -0.41
CA ALA A 915 21.90 -4.51 -1.83
C ALA A 915 22.13 -5.90 -2.49
N SER A 916 22.69 -6.87 -1.76
CA SER A 916 22.86 -8.24 -2.26
C SER A 916 21.51 -8.95 -2.46
N ILE A 917 20.51 -8.58 -1.68
CA ILE A 917 19.14 -9.10 -1.78
C ILE A 917 18.40 -8.46 -2.97
N THR A 918 18.60 -7.17 -3.20
CA THR A 918 17.84 -6.39 -4.20
C THR A 918 18.53 -6.31 -5.57
N GLY A 919 19.84 -6.53 -5.65
CA GLY A 919 20.62 -6.55 -6.89
C GLY A 919 21.00 -5.18 -7.45
N TYR A 920 20.66 -4.07 -6.79
CA TYR A 920 20.96 -2.72 -7.29
C TYR A 920 22.44 -2.36 -7.13
N ARG A 921 23.16 -2.40 -8.25
CA ARG A 921 24.61 -2.14 -8.32
C ARG A 921 24.96 -1.37 -9.59
N TYR A 922 25.62 -0.21 -9.46
CA TYR A 922 25.95 0.69 -10.57
C TYR A 922 27.42 1.13 -10.54
N GLY A 923 28.05 1.20 -11.70
CA GLY A 923 29.46 1.48 -11.88
C GLY A 923 30.28 0.23 -12.24
N SER A 924 31.61 0.33 -12.23
CA SER A 924 32.50 -0.78 -12.58
C SER A 924 33.76 -0.83 -11.73
N GLY A 925 34.35 -2.01 -11.55
CA GLY A 925 35.56 -2.22 -10.78
C GLY A 925 35.40 -1.74 -9.32
N ARG A 926 36.33 -0.89 -8.86
CA ARG A 926 36.25 -0.27 -7.51
C ARG A 926 35.38 0.98 -7.47
N ALA A 927 35.02 1.55 -8.61
CA ALA A 927 34.15 2.72 -8.74
C ALA A 927 32.69 2.29 -8.86
N VAL A 928 32.14 1.69 -7.80
CA VAL A 928 30.82 1.09 -7.79
C VAL A 928 30.00 1.57 -6.60
N HIS A 929 28.70 1.82 -6.82
CA HIS A 929 27.71 2.02 -5.76
C HIS A 929 26.78 0.82 -5.71
N VAL A 930 26.50 0.34 -4.51
CA VAL A 930 25.45 -0.63 -4.21
C VAL A 930 24.36 0.06 -3.41
N HIS A 931 23.09 -0.18 -3.74
CA HIS A 931 21.95 0.51 -3.14
C HIS A 931 21.10 -0.44 -2.32
N GLY A 932 20.86 -0.09 -1.06
CA GLY A 932 20.07 -0.82 -0.09
C GLY A 932 19.43 0.12 0.90
N THR A 933 18.50 -0.37 1.71
CA THR A 933 17.92 0.39 2.82
C THR A 933 18.39 -0.22 4.11
N THR A 934 19.13 0.54 4.93
CA THR A 934 19.60 0.06 6.24
C THR A 934 18.42 -0.26 7.16
N GLU A 935 18.63 -1.18 8.11
CA GLU A 935 17.59 -1.65 9.04
C GLU A 935 16.88 -0.48 9.73
N GLY A 936 17.61 0.53 10.17
CA GLY A 936 17.05 1.72 10.84
C GLY A 936 16.16 2.59 9.93
N LEU A 937 16.28 2.49 8.60
CA LEU A 937 15.50 3.23 7.62
C LEU A 937 14.37 2.39 6.97
N MET A 938 14.30 1.09 7.20
CA MET A 938 13.26 0.21 6.64
C MET A 938 11.82 0.63 6.94
N PRO A 939 11.49 1.25 8.10
CA PRO A 939 10.13 1.76 8.34
C PRO A 939 9.74 2.93 7.44
N PHE A 940 10.72 3.61 6.85
CA PHE A 940 10.52 4.77 5.99
C PHE A 940 10.62 4.32 4.53
N ARG A 941 9.53 4.43 3.78
CA ARG A 941 9.52 4.07 2.36
C ARG A 941 9.00 5.23 1.55
N PRO A 942 9.63 5.55 0.41
CA PRO A 942 9.02 6.45 -0.53
C PRO A 942 7.71 5.80 -1.01
N GLU A 943 6.61 6.54 -0.91
CA GLU A 943 5.36 6.12 -1.53
C GLU A 943 5.44 6.43 -3.03
N PRO A 944 4.61 5.76 -3.87
CA PRO A 944 4.52 6.14 -5.27
C PRO A 944 4.25 7.63 -5.43
N PHE A 945 4.93 8.30 -6.36
CA PHE A 945 4.83 9.73 -6.62
C PHE A 945 5.17 10.04 -8.09
N THR A 946 4.68 11.18 -8.58
CA THR A 946 5.00 11.70 -9.92
C THR A 946 6.02 12.83 -9.78
N ILE A 947 7.00 12.86 -10.67
CA ILE A 947 8.00 13.91 -10.74
C ILE A 947 7.59 14.94 -11.81
N VAL A 948 7.65 16.21 -11.45
CA VAL A 948 7.50 17.33 -12.38
C VAL A 948 8.77 18.18 -12.29
N ILE A 949 9.44 18.34 -13.42
CA ILE A 949 10.64 19.19 -13.53
C ILE A 949 10.28 20.54 -14.14
N PRO A 950 11.08 21.60 -13.92
CA PRO A 950 10.85 22.91 -14.52
C PRO A 950 10.88 22.85 -16.06
N GLU A 951 10.10 23.73 -16.69
CA GLU A 951 10.00 23.80 -18.17
C GLU A 951 11.35 24.06 -18.85
N SER A 952 12.26 24.80 -18.19
CA SER A 952 13.61 25.05 -18.66
C SER A 952 14.46 23.80 -18.89
N TYR A 953 14.07 22.66 -18.28
CA TYR A 953 14.72 21.37 -18.41
C TYR A 953 13.89 20.34 -19.22
N ASN A 954 12.73 20.74 -19.76
CA ASN A 954 11.86 19.87 -20.56
C ASN A 954 12.11 19.94 -22.09
N GLN A 955 13.15 20.67 -22.51
CA GLN A 955 13.47 20.87 -23.94
C GLN A 955 14.35 19.74 -24.52
#